data_c4a42f66f09571eada1ade59c59e526f
#
_entry.id   c4a42f66f09571eada1ade59c59e526f
#
_cell.length_a   1.000
_cell.length_b   1.000
_cell.length_c   1.000
_cell.angle_alpha   90.00
_cell.angle_beta   90.00
_cell.angle_gamma   90.00
#
_symmetry.space_group_name_H-M   'P 1'
#
loop_
_entity.id
_entity.type
_entity.pdbx_description
1 polymer ?
#
loop_
_entity_poly.entity_id
_entity_poly.type
_entity_poly.pdbx_seq_one_letter_code
_entity_poly.pdbx_strand_id
1 'polypeptide(L)'
;MNLQNPKITVGLSQINNSFSGANYLPYSVGLLQAYVEKHLPCKERFKFLQPVFKRTSVEDVVNQLLSAEVVGFSLYVWNEQISLEIIRQLKKQNPKVYIICGGPQVPDRAESFLRKNPGIDIAVHGEGERTFFELLKIFPSRKINQIPGTSKITESGAFYSNPKADRTKDLSTFPSPYLSGVFDDLVSIPDEEWLVLWETNRGCPFQCTFCDWGSAVADRVFSFDMERINKELDWFSKNKIEFIFNCDANFGILPRDVDIAQRAAKNKKQFGYPKVLSTQNTKNATERNYLTQKILSDNGLNKGVALSMQSLFVPALVNIKRQNISLQTYEELQRRFNLDNVTTYSDFILGLPGETYESFADGVATLIKNGQHNRIQFNNLSVLPNAEMGDPEYQSHYGMELTDSKILNIHGSLDYSKNNIDEIQQLVIATNSMPRNMWRKTRAFSWMTALLHFDKLLQIPLVLLAESTGISYRQIIESFCEVNNNDFPLIAEIRDHFCSRAEIIQNGGPEYYYSKEWLGIWWPDDEYQLIRLSAEGKLGIFYEESRKLLETLLKKTQNYDSIPLVAESVKINHALLKQPYLYDDLETESEYNILGMYNQVLKDQPSSFKRIKSKYRIARSTQTWKDWQTWCREVIWYGNKKGDYLYGSASLEKYYAGHY
;
A
#
# COMPACT_ATOMS: atom_id res chain seq x y z
N MET A 1 -24.63 50.35 -19.63
CA MET A 1 -24.80 49.22 -18.72
C MET A 1 -24.19 48.00 -19.39
N ASN A 2 -22.96 47.61 -19.01
CA ASN A 2 -22.39 46.36 -19.46
C ASN A 2 -23.16 45.25 -18.72
N LEU A 3 -24.07 44.60 -19.42
CA LEU A 3 -24.63 43.32 -18.99
C LEU A 3 -23.48 42.30 -19.00
N GLN A 4 -22.78 42.15 -17.85
CA GLN A 4 -21.86 41.02 -17.67
C GLN A 4 -22.69 39.75 -17.86
N ASN A 5 -22.38 38.96 -18.88
CA ASN A 5 -22.96 37.64 -19.03
C ASN A 5 -22.77 36.88 -17.69
N PRO A 6 -23.81 36.21 -17.15
CA PRO A 6 -23.69 35.52 -15.89
C PRO A 6 -22.54 34.49 -15.97
N LYS A 7 -21.68 34.49 -14.96
CA LYS A 7 -20.57 33.51 -14.88
C LYS A 7 -21.13 32.11 -14.76
N ILE A 8 -20.63 31.18 -15.55
CA ILE A 8 -20.96 29.75 -15.46
C ILE A 8 -20.30 29.20 -14.20
N THR A 9 -21.08 28.63 -13.32
CA THR A 9 -20.58 28.02 -12.08
C THR A 9 -20.14 26.59 -12.30
N VAL A 10 -18.89 26.27 -11.93
CA VAL A 10 -18.26 24.95 -12.08
C VAL A 10 -17.93 24.37 -10.71
N GLY A 11 -18.47 23.20 -10.43
CA GLY A 11 -18.09 22.39 -9.27
C GLY A 11 -17.08 21.30 -9.66
N LEU A 12 -16.16 20.96 -8.75
CA LEU A 12 -15.19 19.88 -8.94
C LEU A 12 -15.17 18.99 -7.72
N SER A 13 -15.07 17.67 -7.91
CA SER A 13 -15.05 16.68 -6.83
C SER A 13 -13.95 15.65 -7.04
N GLN A 14 -13.08 15.52 -6.05
CA GLN A 14 -12.13 14.43 -5.87
C GLN A 14 -12.15 14.02 -4.40
N ILE A 15 -13.10 13.19 -4.01
CA ILE A 15 -13.24 12.73 -2.63
C ILE A 15 -12.09 11.77 -2.31
N ASN A 16 -11.36 12.07 -1.24
CA ASN A 16 -10.30 11.22 -0.69
C ASN A 16 -10.63 10.83 0.75
N ASN A 17 -10.05 9.70 1.19
CA ASN A 17 -10.06 9.33 2.61
C ASN A 17 -9.03 10.19 3.35
N SER A 18 -9.33 10.56 4.59
CA SER A 18 -8.36 11.19 5.48
C SER A 18 -7.33 10.17 5.96
N PHE A 19 -6.13 10.62 6.25
CA PHE A 19 -5.06 9.80 6.80
C PHE A 19 -4.52 10.46 8.09
N SER A 20 -4.64 9.76 9.22
CA SER A 20 -4.24 10.27 10.55
C SER A 20 -4.84 11.64 10.90
N GLY A 21 -6.06 11.92 10.46
CA GLY A 21 -6.73 13.21 10.68
C GLY A 21 -6.47 14.27 9.59
N ALA A 22 -5.43 14.12 8.80
CA ALA A 22 -5.11 15.04 7.70
C ALA A 22 -5.81 14.66 6.39
N ASN A 23 -6.06 15.63 5.52
CA ASN A 23 -6.72 15.46 4.23
C ASN A 23 -5.80 15.73 3.05
N TYR A 24 -6.00 14.99 1.96
CA TYR A 24 -5.26 15.25 0.72
C TYR A 24 -5.82 16.46 -0.01
N LEU A 25 -4.95 17.38 -0.42
CA LEU A 25 -5.31 18.37 -1.42
C LEU A 25 -5.76 17.65 -2.71
N PRO A 26 -6.89 18.06 -3.31
CA PRO A 26 -7.50 17.34 -4.44
C PRO A 26 -6.74 17.62 -5.74
N TYR A 27 -5.59 17.00 -5.91
CA TYR A 27 -4.58 17.29 -6.93
C TYR A 27 -5.14 17.23 -8.37
N SER A 28 -5.86 16.15 -8.73
CA SER A 28 -6.32 15.97 -10.10
C SER A 28 -7.32 17.04 -10.52
N VAL A 29 -8.32 17.34 -9.67
CA VAL A 29 -9.29 18.41 -9.99
C VAL A 29 -8.69 19.80 -9.86
N GLY A 30 -7.74 20.00 -8.95
CA GLY A 30 -6.96 21.24 -8.89
C GLY A 30 -6.16 21.49 -10.16
N LEU A 31 -5.60 20.43 -10.75
CA LEU A 31 -4.89 20.52 -12.02
C LEU A 31 -5.84 20.83 -13.20
N LEU A 32 -7.06 20.26 -13.21
CA LEU A 32 -8.10 20.63 -14.19
C LEU A 32 -8.43 22.12 -14.10
N GLN A 33 -8.67 22.64 -12.90
CA GLN A 33 -8.96 24.05 -12.69
C GLN A 33 -7.79 24.94 -13.13
N ALA A 34 -6.58 24.65 -12.67
CA ALA A 34 -5.38 25.40 -13.02
C ALA A 34 -5.14 25.43 -14.54
N TYR A 35 -5.39 24.29 -15.22
CA TYR A 35 -5.26 24.22 -16.68
C TYR A 35 -6.27 25.11 -17.40
N VAL A 36 -7.53 25.07 -16.98
CA VAL A 36 -8.59 25.92 -17.53
C VAL A 36 -8.28 27.40 -17.32
N GLU A 37 -7.90 27.79 -16.11
CA GLU A 37 -7.57 29.17 -15.76
C GLU A 37 -6.35 29.72 -16.51
N LYS A 38 -5.38 28.86 -16.84
CA LYS A 38 -4.21 29.26 -17.65
C LYS A 38 -4.55 29.46 -19.13
N HIS A 39 -5.40 28.58 -19.68
CA HIS A 39 -5.56 28.48 -21.15
C HIS A 39 -6.83 29.11 -21.70
N LEU A 40 -7.85 29.41 -20.87
CA LEU A 40 -9.07 30.10 -21.34
C LEU A 40 -8.81 31.59 -21.54
N PRO A 41 -9.13 32.11 -22.74
CA PRO A 41 -8.97 33.53 -23.02
C PRO A 41 -9.82 34.47 -22.13
N CYS A 42 -10.99 33.98 -21.71
CA CYS A 42 -11.96 34.70 -20.88
C CYS A 42 -12.11 33.97 -19.52
N LYS A 43 -11.13 34.12 -18.62
CA LYS A 43 -11.17 33.56 -17.26
C LYS A 43 -12.44 33.95 -16.49
N GLU A 44 -12.95 35.16 -16.73
CA GLU A 44 -14.13 35.73 -16.07
C GLU A 44 -15.44 35.00 -16.40
N ARG A 45 -15.46 34.19 -17.46
CA ARG A 45 -16.64 33.40 -17.86
C ARG A 45 -17.03 32.34 -16.88
N PHE A 46 -16.08 31.80 -16.12
CA PHE A 46 -16.28 30.69 -15.17
C PHE A 46 -16.02 31.13 -13.73
N LYS A 47 -16.84 30.59 -12.83
CA LYS A 47 -16.63 30.69 -11.39
C LYS A 47 -16.48 29.24 -10.85
N PHE A 48 -15.30 28.89 -10.41
CA PHE A 48 -15.10 27.61 -9.72
C PHE A 48 -15.57 27.72 -8.27
N LEU A 49 -16.30 26.70 -7.82
CA LEU A 49 -16.62 26.49 -6.41
C LEU A 49 -15.40 25.87 -5.71
N GLN A 50 -15.34 25.98 -4.39
CA GLN A 50 -14.36 25.23 -3.63
C GLN A 50 -14.51 23.73 -3.96
N PRO A 51 -13.42 23.02 -4.29
CA PRO A 51 -13.51 21.63 -4.69
C PRO A 51 -13.94 20.75 -3.50
N VAL A 52 -14.73 19.72 -3.79
CA VAL A 52 -15.05 18.67 -2.81
C VAL A 52 -13.87 17.73 -2.72
N PHE A 53 -13.27 17.64 -1.53
CA PHE A 53 -12.06 16.82 -1.28
C PHE A 53 -12.21 15.80 -0.16
N LYS A 54 -13.18 16.02 0.72
CA LYS A 54 -13.39 15.28 1.96
C LYS A 54 -14.62 14.39 1.86
N ARG A 55 -14.56 13.20 2.43
CA ARG A 55 -15.69 12.30 2.52
C ARG A 55 -16.64 12.79 3.63
N THR A 56 -17.73 13.44 3.24
CA THR A 56 -18.79 13.95 4.12
C THR A 56 -20.15 13.34 3.75
N SER A 57 -21.25 13.81 4.30
CA SER A 57 -22.57 13.32 3.92
C SER A 57 -22.87 13.64 2.45
N VAL A 58 -23.59 12.76 1.76
CA VAL A 58 -24.06 12.99 0.38
C VAL A 58 -24.84 14.30 0.28
N GLU A 59 -25.68 14.57 1.28
CA GLU A 59 -26.50 15.78 1.34
C GLU A 59 -25.65 17.06 1.39
N ASP A 60 -24.61 17.09 2.22
CA ASP A 60 -23.69 18.23 2.33
C ASP A 60 -23.00 18.51 0.98
N VAL A 61 -22.51 17.46 0.32
CA VAL A 61 -21.85 17.60 -0.98
C VAL A 61 -22.83 18.06 -2.07
N VAL A 62 -24.04 17.49 -2.09
CA VAL A 62 -25.09 17.92 -3.04
C VAL A 62 -25.42 19.38 -2.84
N ASN A 63 -25.60 19.83 -1.59
CA ASN A 63 -25.89 21.25 -1.27
C ASN A 63 -24.75 22.18 -1.71
N GLN A 64 -23.49 21.77 -1.53
CA GLN A 64 -22.31 22.53 -1.98
C GLN A 64 -22.28 22.67 -3.51
N LEU A 65 -22.69 21.66 -4.26
CA LEU A 65 -22.64 21.61 -5.72
C LEU A 65 -23.94 22.06 -6.41
N LEU A 66 -25.02 22.28 -5.66
CA LEU A 66 -26.37 22.52 -6.23
C LEU A 66 -26.44 23.72 -7.16
N SER A 67 -25.64 24.77 -6.90
CA SER A 67 -25.59 25.98 -7.73
C SER A 67 -24.74 25.84 -8.99
N ALA A 68 -24.03 24.72 -9.16
CA ALA A 68 -23.17 24.49 -10.31
C ALA A 68 -23.99 24.14 -11.57
N GLU A 69 -23.58 24.71 -12.70
CA GLU A 69 -24.10 24.35 -14.03
C GLU A 69 -23.32 23.20 -14.66
N VAL A 70 -22.02 23.07 -14.30
CA VAL A 70 -21.14 21.97 -14.70
C VAL A 70 -20.48 21.39 -13.46
N VAL A 71 -20.46 20.07 -13.32
CA VAL A 71 -19.73 19.40 -12.24
C VAL A 71 -18.83 18.32 -12.81
N GLY A 72 -17.53 18.42 -12.49
CA GLY A 72 -16.51 17.43 -12.82
C GLY A 72 -16.22 16.51 -11.62
N PHE A 73 -16.31 15.19 -11.85
CA PHE A 73 -15.96 14.17 -10.87
C PHE A 73 -14.70 13.42 -11.30
N SER A 74 -13.73 13.29 -10.39
CA SER A 74 -12.56 12.44 -10.56
C SER A 74 -12.79 11.13 -9.80
N LEU A 75 -13.06 10.05 -10.55
CA LEU A 75 -13.45 8.75 -10.02
C LEU A 75 -12.23 7.85 -9.84
N TYR A 76 -12.10 7.37 -8.62
CA TYR A 76 -11.14 6.36 -8.20
C TYR A 76 -11.87 5.22 -7.51
N VAL A 77 -11.25 4.07 -7.38
CA VAL A 77 -11.86 2.89 -6.72
C VAL A 77 -12.33 3.19 -5.29
N TRP A 78 -11.70 4.12 -4.59
CA TRP A 78 -12.06 4.53 -3.22
C TRP A 78 -13.12 5.62 -3.09
N ASN A 79 -13.67 6.14 -4.20
CA ASN A 79 -14.70 7.18 -4.18
C ASN A 79 -15.78 7.01 -5.26
N GLU A 80 -15.79 5.91 -5.98
CA GLU A 80 -16.72 5.67 -7.08
C GLU A 80 -18.17 5.67 -6.59
N GLN A 81 -18.50 4.83 -5.60
CA GLN A 81 -19.86 4.61 -5.17
C GLN A 81 -20.47 5.86 -4.53
N ILE A 82 -19.72 6.56 -3.67
CA ILE A 82 -20.18 7.82 -3.10
C ILE A 82 -20.36 8.89 -4.17
N SER A 83 -19.47 8.97 -5.14
CA SER A 83 -19.57 9.95 -6.23
C SER A 83 -20.79 9.68 -7.12
N LEU A 84 -21.07 8.42 -7.43
CA LEU A 84 -22.25 8.02 -8.22
C LEU A 84 -23.56 8.34 -7.47
N GLU A 85 -23.59 8.13 -6.16
CA GLU A 85 -24.75 8.51 -5.35
C GLU A 85 -24.96 10.03 -5.29
N ILE A 86 -23.88 10.81 -5.14
CA ILE A 86 -23.92 12.28 -5.21
C ILE A 86 -24.47 12.72 -6.56
N ILE A 87 -24.00 12.16 -7.68
CA ILE A 87 -24.47 12.44 -9.02
C ILE A 87 -25.98 12.18 -9.13
N ARG A 88 -26.44 11.02 -8.63
CA ARG A 88 -27.86 10.63 -8.66
C ARG A 88 -28.73 11.64 -7.89
N GLN A 89 -28.31 12.05 -6.69
CA GLN A 89 -29.03 13.03 -5.87
C GLN A 89 -28.98 14.43 -6.47
N LEU A 90 -27.83 14.84 -6.99
CA LEU A 90 -27.65 16.15 -7.63
C LEU A 90 -28.54 16.28 -8.87
N LYS A 91 -28.57 15.26 -9.74
CA LYS A 91 -29.47 15.23 -10.91
C LYS A 91 -30.95 15.25 -10.53
N LYS A 92 -31.34 14.64 -9.41
CA LYS A 92 -32.70 14.69 -8.89
C LYS A 92 -33.12 16.10 -8.50
N GLN A 93 -32.19 16.87 -7.89
CA GLN A 93 -32.47 18.24 -7.44
C GLN A 93 -32.24 19.29 -8.53
N ASN A 94 -31.23 19.09 -9.37
CA ASN A 94 -30.89 19.94 -10.51
C ASN A 94 -30.75 19.08 -11.80
N PRO A 95 -31.85 18.76 -12.51
CA PRO A 95 -31.80 17.94 -13.73
C PRO A 95 -30.98 18.55 -14.87
N LYS A 96 -30.73 19.88 -14.83
CA LYS A 96 -30.02 20.60 -15.89
C LYS A 96 -28.50 20.59 -15.70
N VAL A 97 -27.99 20.24 -14.52
CA VAL A 97 -26.55 20.21 -14.25
C VAL A 97 -25.84 19.30 -15.25
N TYR A 98 -24.69 19.75 -15.77
CA TYR A 98 -23.89 18.98 -16.72
C TYR A 98 -22.80 18.22 -15.98
N ILE A 99 -22.89 16.89 -15.96
CA ILE A 99 -22.00 16.01 -15.21
C ILE A 99 -20.95 15.40 -16.12
N ILE A 100 -19.69 15.65 -15.78
CA ILE A 100 -18.50 15.13 -16.46
C ILE A 100 -17.74 14.21 -15.48
N CYS A 101 -17.57 12.95 -15.84
CA CYS A 101 -16.79 11.98 -15.03
C CYS A 101 -15.52 11.59 -15.76
N GLY A 102 -14.40 11.64 -15.07
CA GLY A 102 -13.10 11.16 -15.51
C GLY A 102 -12.38 10.43 -14.37
N GLY A 103 -11.15 9.99 -14.62
CA GLY A 103 -10.33 9.27 -13.65
C GLY A 103 -10.24 7.76 -13.91
N PRO A 104 -9.34 7.06 -13.21
CA PRO A 104 -9.01 5.64 -13.50
C PRO A 104 -10.20 4.67 -13.39
N GLN A 105 -11.23 5.03 -12.63
CA GLN A 105 -12.41 4.18 -12.43
C GLN A 105 -13.47 4.35 -13.54
N VAL A 106 -13.32 5.33 -14.43
CA VAL A 106 -14.16 5.42 -15.63
C VAL A 106 -13.64 4.42 -16.68
N PRO A 107 -14.40 3.37 -17.01
CA PRO A 107 -13.90 2.35 -17.95
C PRO A 107 -13.71 2.91 -19.36
N ASP A 108 -12.61 2.54 -20.03
CA ASP A 108 -12.41 2.86 -21.46
C ASP A 108 -13.55 2.29 -22.33
N ARG A 109 -14.09 1.13 -21.96
CA ARG A 109 -15.33 0.54 -22.54
C ARG A 109 -16.54 1.03 -21.76
N ALA A 110 -16.87 2.33 -21.89
CA ALA A 110 -17.80 3.04 -21.01
C ALA A 110 -19.29 2.76 -21.26
N GLU A 111 -19.72 2.03 -22.29
CA GLU A 111 -21.13 1.89 -22.63
C GLU A 111 -21.97 1.33 -21.47
N SER A 112 -21.55 0.21 -20.90
CA SER A 112 -22.26 -0.43 -19.78
C SER A 112 -22.27 0.47 -18.54
N PHE A 113 -21.15 1.14 -18.26
CA PHE A 113 -21.01 2.07 -17.15
C PHE A 113 -21.97 3.26 -17.27
N LEU A 114 -22.03 3.90 -18.45
CA LEU A 114 -22.93 5.03 -18.71
C LEU A 114 -24.41 4.63 -18.68
N ARG A 115 -24.76 3.44 -19.21
CA ARG A 115 -26.15 2.94 -19.15
C ARG A 115 -26.60 2.66 -17.72
N LYS A 116 -25.71 2.16 -16.86
CA LYS A 116 -25.98 1.95 -15.43
C LYS A 116 -26.10 3.26 -14.66
N ASN A 117 -25.42 4.32 -15.12
CA ASN A 117 -25.33 5.61 -14.46
C ASN A 117 -25.84 6.77 -15.35
N PRO A 118 -27.16 6.83 -15.63
CA PRO A 118 -27.75 7.78 -16.56
C PRO A 118 -27.64 9.24 -16.11
N GLY A 119 -27.20 9.50 -14.89
CA GLY A 119 -26.88 10.85 -14.40
C GLY A 119 -25.58 11.42 -14.96
N ILE A 120 -24.71 10.60 -15.57
CA ILE A 120 -23.48 11.06 -16.20
C ILE A 120 -23.74 11.51 -17.63
N ASP A 121 -23.45 12.78 -17.94
CA ASP A 121 -23.62 13.29 -19.29
C ASP A 121 -22.42 12.95 -20.19
N ILE A 122 -21.18 12.99 -19.65
CA ILE A 122 -19.94 12.67 -20.38
C ILE A 122 -19.00 11.86 -19.52
N ALA A 123 -18.45 10.81 -20.11
CA ALA A 123 -17.26 10.12 -19.60
C ALA A 123 -16.01 10.61 -20.34
N VAL A 124 -14.95 10.87 -19.59
CA VAL A 124 -13.63 11.33 -20.08
C VAL A 124 -12.60 10.23 -19.84
N HIS A 125 -11.83 9.89 -20.85
CA HIS A 125 -10.84 8.82 -20.88
C HIS A 125 -9.42 9.37 -21.03
N GLY A 126 -8.47 8.79 -20.28
CA GLY A 126 -7.07 9.22 -20.26
C GLY A 126 -6.84 10.53 -19.51
N GLU A 127 -5.90 11.35 -19.98
CA GLU A 127 -5.58 12.65 -19.36
C GLU A 127 -6.75 13.63 -19.50
N GLY A 128 -7.24 14.12 -18.37
CA GLY A 128 -8.47 14.90 -18.31
C GLY A 128 -8.32 16.40 -18.61
N GLU A 129 -7.13 16.97 -18.45
CA GLU A 129 -6.93 18.42 -18.39
C GLU A 129 -7.33 19.12 -19.69
N ARG A 130 -6.81 18.64 -20.81
CA ARG A 130 -7.14 19.19 -22.13
C ARG A 130 -8.58 18.91 -22.52
N THR A 131 -9.06 17.71 -22.28
CA THR A 131 -10.42 17.29 -22.61
C THR A 131 -11.45 18.10 -21.81
N PHE A 132 -11.22 18.29 -20.51
CA PHE A 132 -12.08 19.11 -19.66
C PHE A 132 -12.11 20.58 -20.11
N PHE A 133 -10.94 21.13 -20.46
CA PHE A 133 -10.85 22.47 -21.03
C PHE A 133 -11.68 22.64 -22.32
N GLU A 134 -11.57 21.69 -23.26
CA GLU A 134 -12.35 21.76 -24.52
C GLU A 134 -13.86 21.59 -24.26
N LEU A 135 -14.27 20.77 -23.30
CA LEU A 135 -15.67 20.66 -22.90
C LEU A 135 -16.22 21.96 -22.32
N LEU A 136 -15.46 22.64 -21.44
CA LEU A 136 -15.87 23.96 -20.91
C LEU A 136 -15.90 25.02 -21.96
N LYS A 137 -14.96 25.03 -22.91
CA LYS A 137 -14.88 26.02 -24.00
C LYS A 137 -16.12 25.99 -24.86
N ILE A 138 -16.69 24.82 -25.15
CA ILE A 138 -17.91 24.69 -25.95
C ILE A 138 -19.21 24.85 -25.15
N PHE A 139 -19.17 24.78 -23.82
CA PHE A 139 -20.36 24.89 -22.98
C PHE A 139 -21.06 26.26 -23.18
N PRO A 140 -22.40 26.35 -23.28
CA PRO A 140 -23.39 25.32 -22.98
C PRO A 140 -23.71 24.36 -24.15
N SER A 141 -23.01 24.43 -25.28
CA SER A 141 -23.15 23.42 -26.33
C SER A 141 -22.63 22.07 -25.81
N ARG A 142 -23.46 21.05 -25.95
CA ARG A 142 -23.12 19.67 -25.50
C ARG A 142 -22.69 18.80 -26.68
N LYS A 143 -22.20 19.41 -27.77
CA LYS A 143 -21.76 18.70 -28.99
C LYS A 143 -20.30 18.31 -28.87
N ILE A 144 -20.05 17.05 -28.51
CA ILE A 144 -18.69 16.50 -28.28
C ILE A 144 -18.03 15.90 -29.52
N ASN A 145 -18.65 16.03 -30.72
CA ASN A 145 -18.28 15.27 -31.92
C ASN A 145 -16.82 15.37 -32.37
N GLN A 146 -16.05 16.27 -31.80
CA GLN A 146 -14.63 16.48 -32.15
C GLN A 146 -13.71 16.55 -30.93
N ILE A 147 -14.19 16.14 -29.74
CA ILE A 147 -13.38 16.15 -28.52
C ILE A 147 -12.87 14.72 -28.24
N PRO A 148 -11.60 14.42 -28.52
CA PRO A 148 -11.04 13.11 -28.29
C PRO A 148 -11.13 12.69 -26.81
N GLY A 149 -11.18 11.38 -26.56
CA GLY A 149 -11.23 10.83 -25.21
C GLY A 149 -12.55 11.08 -24.49
N THR A 150 -13.67 11.22 -25.22
CA THR A 150 -14.99 11.39 -24.61
C THR A 150 -15.99 10.37 -25.11
N SER A 151 -16.92 9.96 -24.25
CA SER A 151 -18.07 9.12 -24.62
C SER A 151 -19.34 9.55 -23.87
N LYS A 152 -20.50 9.21 -24.45
CA LYS A 152 -21.82 9.49 -23.86
C LYS A 152 -22.91 8.56 -24.41
N ILE A 153 -24.05 8.54 -23.74
CA ILE A 153 -25.31 8.07 -24.31
C ILE A 153 -26.00 9.29 -24.94
N THR A 154 -26.39 9.18 -26.20
CA THR A 154 -27.09 10.24 -26.91
C THR A 154 -28.55 10.35 -26.45
N GLU A 155 -29.26 11.45 -26.82
CA GLU A 155 -30.67 11.60 -26.55
C GLU A 155 -31.53 10.49 -27.20
N SER A 156 -31.05 9.91 -28.30
CA SER A 156 -31.70 8.75 -28.95
C SER A 156 -31.40 7.42 -28.26
N GLY A 157 -30.62 7.42 -27.17
CA GLY A 157 -30.21 6.21 -26.44
C GLY A 157 -29.03 5.46 -27.07
N ALA A 158 -28.45 5.97 -28.17
CA ALA A 158 -27.27 5.36 -28.79
C ALA A 158 -26.01 5.70 -28.00
N PHE A 159 -25.08 4.73 -27.89
CA PHE A 159 -23.74 5.00 -27.37
C PHE A 159 -22.90 5.70 -28.43
N TYR A 160 -22.22 6.75 -28.03
CA TYR A 160 -21.29 7.51 -28.87
C TYR A 160 -19.93 7.67 -28.18
N SER A 161 -18.85 7.37 -28.87
CA SER A 161 -17.50 7.50 -28.36
C SER A 161 -16.57 8.13 -29.41
N ASN A 162 -15.76 9.06 -28.99
CA ASN A 162 -14.67 9.63 -29.79
C ASN A 162 -13.39 8.77 -29.63
N PRO A 163 -12.46 8.84 -30.59
CA PRO A 163 -11.15 8.21 -30.45
C PRO A 163 -10.44 8.64 -29.16
N LYS A 164 -9.56 7.81 -28.63
CA LYS A 164 -8.74 8.12 -27.46
C LYS A 164 -7.91 9.38 -27.71
N ALA A 165 -7.78 10.25 -26.73
CA ALA A 165 -6.92 11.42 -26.82
C ALA A 165 -5.44 11.00 -26.77
N ASP A 166 -4.61 11.69 -27.56
CA ASP A 166 -3.16 11.52 -27.47
C ASP A 166 -2.65 12.07 -26.12
N ARG A 167 -1.69 11.35 -25.54
CA ARG A 167 -1.03 11.81 -24.33
C ARG A 167 -0.19 13.05 -24.56
N THR A 168 -0.19 13.94 -23.60
CA THR A 168 0.60 15.17 -23.62
C THR A 168 2.06 14.86 -23.30
N LYS A 169 2.93 15.06 -24.30
CA LYS A 169 4.38 14.82 -24.18
C LYS A 169 5.12 15.99 -23.54
N ASP A 170 4.70 17.20 -23.83
CA ASP A 170 5.24 18.43 -23.23
C ASP A 170 4.48 18.78 -21.97
N LEU A 171 5.00 18.39 -20.81
CA LEU A 171 4.36 18.65 -19.52
C LEU A 171 4.46 20.11 -19.07
N SER A 172 5.22 20.99 -19.77
CA SER A 172 5.28 22.42 -19.46
C SER A 172 3.94 23.13 -19.71
N THR A 173 3.07 22.52 -20.52
CA THR A 173 1.71 23.01 -20.78
C THR A 173 0.81 22.95 -19.54
N PHE A 174 1.06 22.01 -18.63
CA PHE A 174 0.31 21.87 -17.38
C PHE A 174 0.83 22.84 -16.31
N PRO A 175 0.02 23.77 -15.81
CA PRO A 175 0.39 24.58 -14.66
C PRO A 175 0.44 23.74 -13.36
N SER A 176 1.20 24.21 -12.38
CA SER A 176 1.15 23.62 -11.05
C SER A 176 -0.08 24.10 -10.29
N PRO A 177 -0.95 23.22 -9.78
CA PRO A 177 -2.07 23.63 -8.95
C PRO A 177 -1.63 24.25 -7.63
N TYR A 178 -0.43 23.88 -7.14
CA TYR A 178 0.16 24.44 -5.91
C TYR A 178 0.69 25.86 -6.10
N LEU A 179 1.21 26.18 -7.30
CA LEU A 179 1.84 27.46 -7.57
C LEU A 179 0.90 28.47 -8.28
N SER A 180 -0.28 28.01 -8.70
CA SER A 180 -1.26 28.85 -9.43
C SER A 180 -2.25 29.56 -8.53
N GLY A 181 -2.24 29.30 -7.21
CA GLY A 181 -3.19 29.86 -6.26
C GLY A 181 -4.50 29.08 -6.11
N VAL A 182 -4.70 28.01 -6.89
CA VAL A 182 -5.94 27.18 -6.84
C VAL A 182 -6.21 26.60 -5.45
N PHE A 183 -5.17 26.34 -4.67
CA PHE A 183 -5.30 25.77 -3.33
C PHE A 183 -5.15 26.78 -2.19
N ASP A 184 -5.00 28.09 -2.48
CA ASP A 184 -4.74 29.08 -1.43
C ASP A 184 -5.89 29.16 -0.41
N ASP A 185 -7.14 29.11 -0.89
CA ASP A 185 -8.32 29.09 -0.01
C ASP A 185 -8.39 27.82 0.83
N LEU A 186 -7.98 26.66 0.28
CA LEU A 186 -7.99 25.40 1.01
C LEU A 186 -6.92 25.37 2.12
N VAL A 187 -5.69 25.75 1.82
CA VAL A 187 -4.61 25.72 2.81
C VAL A 187 -4.77 26.79 3.89
N SER A 188 -5.65 27.76 3.69
CA SER A 188 -6.01 28.77 4.68
C SER A 188 -7.13 28.34 5.64
N ILE A 189 -7.75 27.17 5.45
CA ILE A 189 -8.79 26.66 6.36
C ILE A 189 -8.17 26.41 7.74
N PRO A 190 -8.67 27.03 8.81
CA PRO A 190 -8.14 26.83 10.16
C PRO A 190 -8.29 25.38 10.62
N ASP A 191 -7.30 24.88 11.35
CA ASP A 191 -7.27 23.54 11.96
C ASP A 191 -7.37 22.36 10.99
N GLU A 192 -7.18 22.60 9.69
CA GLU A 192 -7.12 21.56 8.68
C GLU A 192 -5.64 21.20 8.38
N GLU A 193 -5.29 19.93 8.52
CA GLU A 193 -3.96 19.42 8.18
C GLU A 193 -3.96 18.84 6.77
N TRP A 194 -2.93 19.17 5.99
CA TRP A 194 -2.88 18.84 4.58
C TRP A 194 -1.77 17.84 4.24
N LEU A 195 -2.13 16.88 3.40
CA LEU A 195 -1.25 15.98 2.70
C LEU A 195 -1.27 16.34 1.22
N VAL A 196 -0.20 16.08 0.49
CA VAL A 196 -0.15 16.36 -0.96
C VAL A 196 0.10 15.11 -1.77
N LEU A 197 -0.53 15.08 -2.95
CA LEU A 197 -0.26 14.15 -4.04
C LEU A 197 0.64 14.89 -5.02
N TRP A 198 1.78 14.33 -5.38
CA TRP A 198 2.80 15.06 -6.15
C TRP A 198 3.33 14.25 -7.33
N GLU A 199 3.17 14.79 -8.53
CA GLU A 199 3.76 14.25 -9.76
C GLU A 199 5.02 15.01 -10.11
N THR A 200 6.15 14.32 -10.32
CA THR A 200 7.36 14.90 -10.91
C THR A 200 7.52 14.48 -12.37
N ASN A 201 6.88 13.39 -12.75
CA ASN A 201 6.86 12.86 -14.10
C ASN A 201 5.56 12.09 -14.38
N ARG A 202 5.29 11.79 -15.65
CA ARG A 202 4.19 10.94 -16.11
C ARG A 202 4.71 9.88 -17.06
N GLY A 203 4.20 8.67 -16.92
CA GLY A 203 4.53 7.53 -17.74
C GLY A 203 5.19 6.40 -16.98
N CYS A 204 5.03 5.18 -17.51
CA CYS A 204 5.65 3.98 -16.98
C CYS A 204 6.09 3.10 -18.15
N PRO A 205 7.40 2.75 -18.28
CA PRO A 205 7.89 1.96 -19.40
C PRO A 205 7.53 0.48 -19.30
N PHE A 206 6.93 0.05 -18.18
CA PHE A 206 6.55 -1.34 -17.93
C PHE A 206 5.12 -1.62 -18.38
N GLN A 207 4.79 -2.91 -18.62
CA GLN A 207 3.53 -3.37 -19.22
C GLN A 207 2.76 -4.31 -18.28
N CYS A 208 2.91 -4.17 -16.97
CA CYS A 208 2.27 -5.07 -16.01
C CYS A 208 0.75 -5.08 -16.20
N THR A 209 0.19 -6.26 -16.48
CA THR A 209 -1.24 -6.43 -16.86
C THR A 209 -2.22 -6.10 -15.74
N PHE A 210 -1.78 -6.13 -14.48
CA PHE A 210 -2.59 -5.80 -13.31
C PHE A 210 -2.60 -4.30 -12.97
N CYS A 211 -1.80 -3.49 -13.67
CA CYS A 211 -1.56 -2.10 -13.31
C CYS A 211 -2.23 -1.14 -14.30
N ASP A 212 -2.93 -0.14 -13.77
CA ASP A 212 -3.39 1.03 -14.51
C ASP A 212 -2.88 2.29 -13.81
N TRP A 213 -1.66 2.70 -14.11
CA TRP A 213 -1.09 3.92 -13.54
C TRP A 213 -1.52 5.13 -14.39
N GLY A 214 -2.80 5.53 -14.24
CA GLY A 214 -3.37 6.65 -15.01
C GLY A 214 -3.36 6.43 -16.51
N SER A 215 -3.56 5.18 -16.96
CA SER A 215 -3.47 4.76 -18.37
C SER A 215 -2.12 5.07 -19.03
N ALA A 216 -1.05 5.21 -18.23
CA ALA A 216 0.30 5.56 -18.65
C ALA A 216 1.25 4.35 -18.75
N VAL A 217 0.70 3.14 -18.71
CA VAL A 217 1.45 1.88 -18.80
C VAL A 217 1.99 1.69 -20.21
N ALA A 218 3.22 1.15 -20.32
CA ALA A 218 3.93 0.94 -21.59
C ALA A 218 4.29 2.23 -22.36
N ASP A 219 4.42 3.35 -21.68
CA ASP A 219 4.75 4.63 -22.30
C ASP A 219 6.06 5.21 -21.78
N ARG A 220 6.64 6.14 -22.54
CA ARG A 220 7.82 6.89 -22.11
C ARG A 220 7.50 7.74 -20.87
N VAL A 221 8.53 7.95 -20.05
CA VAL A 221 8.46 8.86 -18.92
C VAL A 221 8.74 10.29 -19.41
N PHE A 222 7.76 11.16 -19.26
CA PHE A 222 7.85 12.60 -19.51
C PHE A 222 7.96 13.34 -18.18
N SER A 223 8.82 14.35 -18.11
CA SER A 223 9.17 15.01 -16.85
C SER A 223 8.67 16.45 -16.82
N PHE A 224 8.19 16.88 -15.66
CA PHE A 224 8.02 18.29 -15.36
C PHE A 224 9.38 18.97 -15.21
N ASP A 225 9.46 20.28 -15.42
CA ASP A 225 10.66 21.08 -15.27
C ASP A 225 11.17 21.06 -13.80
N MET A 226 12.49 20.99 -13.62
CA MET A 226 13.12 21.02 -12.30
C MET A 226 12.91 22.33 -11.54
N GLU A 227 12.77 23.46 -12.24
CA GLU A 227 12.45 24.74 -11.61
C GLU A 227 11.07 24.68 -10.95
N ARG A 228 10.07 24.14 -11.66
CA ARG A 228 8.73 23.88 -11.10
C ARG A 228 8.81 22.96 -9.90
N ILE A 229 9.49 21.83 -10.03
CA ILE A 229 9.63 20.81 -8.95
C ILE A 229 10.23 21.43 -7.70
N ASN A 230 11.28 22.23 -7.83
CA ASN A 230 11.91 22.91 -6.71
C ASN A 230 10.98 23.94 -6.05
N LYS A 231 10.23 24.71 -6.85
CA LYS A 231 9.24 25.68 -6.33
C LYS A 231 8.10 24.98 -5.58
N GLU A 232 7.63 23.85 -6.09
CA GLU A 232 6.61 23.03 -5.42
C GLU A 232 7.11 22.50 -4.08
N LEU A 233 8.33 21.93 -4.00
CA LEU A 233 8.94 21.52 -2.73
C LEU A 233 9.08 22.67 -1.73
N ASP A 234 9.42 23.88 -2.22
CA ASP A 234 9.51 25.07 -1.36
C ASP A 234 8.12 25.49 -0.86
N TRP A 235 7.11 25.39 -1.73
CA TRP A 235 5.72 25.67 -1.36
C TRP A 235 5.22 24.68 -0.31
N PHE A 236 5.48 23.39 -0.48
CA PHE A 236 5.13 22.36 0.52
C PHE A 236 5.77 22.65 1.88
N SER A 237 7.06 23.00 1.86
CA SER A 237 7.79 23.26 3.10
C SER A 237 7.29 24.53 3.82
N LYS A 238 6.99 25.60 3.07
CA LYS A 238 6.45 26.85 3.61
C LYS A 238 5.04 26.70 4.19
N ASN A 239 4.22 25.85 3.56
CA ASN A 239 2.87 25.54 4.03
C ASN A 239 2.85 24.40 5.07
N LYS A 240 4.01 23.99 5.59
CA LYS A 240 4.16 22.98 6.66
C LYS A 240 3.53 21.62 6.32
N ILE A 241 3.56 21.23 5.03
CA ILE A 241 3.08 19.93 4.60
C ILE A 241 3.94 18.83 5.21
N GLU A 242 3.35 17.97 6.03
CA GLU A 242 4.07 16.89 6.69
C GLU A 242 4.35 15.71 5.76
N PHE A 243 3.37 15.33 4.97
CA PHE A 243 3.45 14.12 4.16
C PHE A 243 3.22 14.44 2.68
N ILE A 244 4.20 14.05 1.87
CA ILE A 244 4.13 14.11 0.41
C ILE A 244 4.01 12.67 -0.10
N PHE A 245 2.94 12.36 -0.84
CA PHE A 245 2.82 11.15 -1.62
C PHE A 245 3.25 11.44 -3.05
N ASN A 246 4.42 10.96 -3.44
CA ASN A 246 4.88 11.07 -4.82
C ASN A 246 4.12 10.07 -5.70
N CYS A 247 3.42 10.58 -6.70
CA CYS A 247 2.56 9.84 -7.62
C CYS A 247 3.30 9.33 -8.86
N ASP A 248 4.62 9.43 -8.91
CA ASP A 248 5.40 8.86 -10.00
C ASP A 248 5.36 7.34 -9.93
N ALA A 249 5.17 6.67 -11.06
CA ALA A 249 5.12 5.21 -11.11
C ALA A 249 6.43 4.52 -10.72
N ASN A 250 7.57 5.22 -10.85
CA ASN A 250 8.91 4.66 -10.64
C ASN A 250 9.90 5.75 -10.22
N PHE A 251 9.86 6.19 -8.97
CA PHE A 251 10.82 7.15 -8.44
C PHE A 251 12.21 6.49 -8.31
N GLY A 252 13.25 7.18 -8.72
CA GLY A 252 14.61 6.65 -8.85
C GLY A 252 14.95 6.13 -10.27
N ILE A 253 14.00 6.18 -11.22
CA ILE A 253 14.25 5.79 -12.61
C ILE A 253 15.02 6.87 -13.39
N LEU A 254 14.81 8.14 -13.07
CA LEU A 254 15.45 9.28 -13.74
C LEU A 254 16.68 9.77 -12.97
N PRO A 255 17.73 10.27 -13.66
CA PRO A 255 18.92 10.84 -12.97
C PRO A 255 18.58 11.94 -11.96
N ARG A 256 17.64 12.79 -12.29
CA ARG A 256 17.21 13.93 -11.49
C ARG A 256 16.49 13.58 -10.18
N ASP A 257 16.06 12.33 -10.01
CA ASP A 257 15.37 11.87 -8.79
C ASP A 257 16.29 11.94 -7.57
N VAL A 258 17.61 11.82 -7.79
CA VAL A 258 18.64 12.05 -6.75
C VAL A 258 18.63 13.52 -6.32
N ASP A 259 18.56 14.46 -7.27
CA ASP A 259 18.53 15.90 -6.98
C ASP A 259 17.24 16.29 -6.25
N ILE A 260 16.11 15.66 -6.62
CA ILE A 260 14.83 15.85 -5.94
C ILE A 260 14.89 15.37 -4.49
N ALA A 261 15.46 14.18 -4.25
CA ALA A 261 15.65 13.65 -2.89
C ALA A 261 16.56 14.56 -2.04
N GLN A 262 17.67 15.05 -2.61
CA GLN A 262 18.59 15.99 -1.95
C GLN A 262 17.87 17.32 -1.63
N ARG A 263 17.04 17.83 -2.56
CA ARG A 263 16.28 19.07 -2.34
C ARG A 263 15.27 18.89 -1.21
N ALA A 264 14.53 17.77 -1.18
CA ALA A 264 13.60 17.47 -0.10
C ALA A 264 14.32 17.37 1.26
N ALA A 265 15.49 16.71 1.32
CA ALA A 265 16.32 16.63 2.51
C ALA A 265 16.80 18.01 2.97
N LYS A 266 17.25 18.86 2.05
CA LYS A 266 17.63 20.25 2.34
C LYS A 266 16.47 21.05 2.92
N ASN A 267 15.30 20.94 2.32
CA ASN A 267 14.10 21.64 2.78
C ASN A 267 13.68 21.18 4.17
N LYS A 268 13.69 19.86 4.44
CA LYS A 268 13.43 19.34 5.79
C LYS A 268 14.41 19.89 6.83
N LYS A 269 15.70 19.95 6.50
CA LYS A 269 16.72 20.52 7.40
C LYS A 269 16.50 22.01 7.65
N GLN A 270 16.08 22.76 6.64
CA GLN A 270 15.90 24.21 6.72
C GLN A 270 14.58 24.63 7.35
N PHE A 271 13.46 23.96 7.00
CA PHE A 271 12.10 24.36 7.36
C PHE A 271 11.44 23.39 8.35
N GLY A 272 12.05 22.23 8.62
CA GLY A 272 11.42 21.14 9.38
C GLY A 272 10.41 20.31 8.58
N TYR A 273 10.16 20.62 7.32
CA TYR A 273 9.20 20.01 6.41
C TYR A 273 9.79 19.76 5.01
N PRO A 274 9.29 18.71 4.28
CA PRO A 274 8.28 17.73 4.72
C PRO A 274 8.85 16.79 5.79
N LYS A 275 7.96 16.14 6.56
CA LYS A 275 8.37 15.08 7.49
C LYS A 275 8.66 13.78 6.73
N VAL A 276 7.83 13.48 5.73
CA VAL A 276 7.89 12.25 4.92
C VAL A 276 7.71 12.58 3.45
N LEU A 277 8.52 11.94 2.60
CA LEU A 277 8.35 11.83 1.16
C LEU A 277 8.19 10.35 0.81
N SER A 278 6.95 9.91 0.62
CA SER A 278 6.62 8.53 0.25
C SER A 278 6.74 8.37 -1.26
N THR A 279 7.51 7.39 -1.72
CA THR A 279 7.77 7.17 -3.16
C THR A 279 7.45 5.73 -3.56
N GLN A 280 7.05 5.56 -4.82
CA GLN A 280 6.96 4.26 -5.47
C GLN A 280 8.28 3.97 -6.17
N ASN A 281 9.05 3.02 -5.66
CA ASN A 281 10.38 2.74 -6.17
C ASN A 281 10.36 2.10 -7.54
N THR A 282 11.37 2.42 -8.36
CA THR A 282 11.54 1.75 -9.64
C THR A 282 11.68 0.23 -9.48
N LYS A 283 11.08 -0.51 -10.41
CA LYS A 283 11.10 -1.98 -10.41
C LYS A 283 12.48 -2.56 -10.73
N ASN A 284 13.25 -1.85 -11.54
CA ASN A 284 14.62 -2.21 -11.89
C ASN A 284 15.55 -1.40 -11.00
N ALA A 285 15.78 -1.91 -9.80
CA ALA A 285 16.66 -1.28 -8.84
C ALA A 285 18.06 -1.12 -9.44
N THR A 286 18.54 0.09 -9.42
CA THR A 286 19.84 0.51 -9.93
C THR A 286 20.58 1.21 -8.81
N GLU A 287 21.88 1.47 -9.01
CA GLU A 287 22.69 2.29 -8.11
C GLU A 287 21.99 3.61 -7.78
N ARG A 288 21.33 4.21 -8.75
CA ARG A 288 20.57 5.46 -8.60
C ARG A 288 19.40 5.33 -7.64
N ASN A 289 18.63 4.23 -7.75
CA ASN A 289 17.54 3.96 -6.81
C ASN A 289 18.08 3.79 -5.38
N TYR A 290 19.16 3.03 -5.21
CA TYR A 290 19.81 2.89 -3.92
C TYR A 290 20.25 4.23 -3.34
N LEU A 291 20.94 5.08 -4.11
CA LEU A 291 21.38 6.40 -3.67
C LEU A 291 20.19 7.30 -3.28
N THR A 292 19.15 7.32 -4.08
CA THR A 292 17.93 8.09 -3.81
C THR A 292 17.30 7.67 -2.48
N GLN A 293 17.10 6.36 -2.29
CA GLN A 293 16.48 5.83 -1.08
C GLN A 293 17.36 6.00 0.17
N LYS A 294 18.67 5.88 0.01
CA LYS A 294 19.62 6.16 1.09
C LYS A 294 19.54 7.62 1.53
N ILE A 295 19.51 8.59 0.60
CA ILE A 295 19.34 10.01 0.91
C ILE A 295 18.05 10.24 1.70
N LEU A 296 16.93 9.65 1.27
CA LEU A 296 15.65 9.78 1.96
C LEU A 296 15.69 9.17 3.36
N SER A 297 16.30 8.00 3.50
CA SER A 297 16.42 7.29 4.78
C SER A 297 17.33 8.03 5.77
N ASP A 298 18.53 8.44 5.35
CA ASP A 298 19.51 9.16 6.18
C ASP A 298 18.94 10.48 6.75
N ASN A 299 17.97 11.06 6.03
CA ASN A 299 17.28 12.29 6.45
C ASN A 299 15.90 12.02 7.09
N GLY A 300 15.55 10.76 7.35
CA GLY A 300 14.28 10.37 7.96
C GLY A 300 13.05 10.76 7.12
N LEU A 301 13.20 10.84 5.78
CA LEU A 301 12.12 11.20 4.86
C LEU A 301 11.29 10.00 4.40
N ASN A 302 11.78 8.77 4.54
CA ASN A 302 11.02 7.56 4.29
C ASN A 302 10.90 6.70 5.55
N LYS A 303 9.96 5.73 5.52
CA LYS A 303 9.76 4.75 6.60
C LYS A 303 10.26 3.35 6.23
N GLY A 304 10.74 3.18 5.01
CA GLY A 304 11.23 1.92 4.46
C GLY A 304 11.26 1.96 2.93
N VAL A 305 11.98 1.03 2.34
CA VAL A 305 12.21 0.92 0.90
C VAL A 305 11.50 -0.31 0.35
N ALA A 306 10.61 -0.11 -0.61
CA ALA A 306 9.94 -1.22 -1.30
C ALA A 306 10.89 -1.87 -2.33
N LEU A 307 11.13 -3.16 -2.19
CA LEU A 307 11.80 -4.00 -3.18
C LEU A 307 10.79 -5.04 -3.68
N SER A 308 9.77 -4.56 -4.42
CA SER A 308 8.58 -5.33 -4.76
C SER A 308 8.82 -6.31 -5.90
N MET A 309 8.72 -7.61 -5.62
CA MET A 309 8.89 -8.70 -6.58
C MET A 309 7.56 -9.21 -7.18
N GLN A 310 6.43 -9.09 -6.45
CA GLN A 310 5.08 -9.54 -6.78
C GLN A 310 4.94 -11.07 -6.89
N SER A 311 5.86 -11.74 -7.53
CA SER A 311 6.08 -13.19 -7.64
C SER A 311 7.54 -13.45 -8.04
N LEU A 312 8.06 -14.64 -7.80
CA LEU A 312 9.33 -15.13 -8.34
C LEU A 312 9.13 -16.20 -9.42
N PHE A 313 7.90 -16.62 -9.67
CA PHE A 313 7.60 -17.68 -10.61
C PHE A 313 7.55 -17.18 -12.05
N VAL A 314 8.49 -17.63 -12.87
CA VAL A 314 8.66 -17.13 -14.24
C VAL A 314 7.38 -17.23 -15.08
N PRO A 315 6.59 -18.33 -15.06
CA PRO A 315 5.35 -18.39 -15.81
C PRO A 315 4.34 -17.31 -15.40
N ALA A 316 4.20 -17.05 -14.09
CA ALA A 316 3.33 -15.97 -13.60
C ALA A 316 3.83 -14.60 -14.06
N LEU A 317 5.15 -14.35 -13.96
CA LEU A 317 5.76 -13.09 -14.40
C LEU A 317 5.57 -12.85 -15.91
N VAL A 318 5.65 -13.90 -16.73
CA VAL A 318 5.37 -13.83 -18.18
C VAL A 318 3.91 -13.45 -18.42
N ASN A 319 2.97 -14.14 -17.75
CA ASN A 319 1.55 -13.89 -17.90
C ASN A 319 1.13 -12.46 -17.49
N ILE A 320 1.78 -11.92 -16.48
CA ILE A 320 1.53 -10.54 -16.03
C ILE A 320 2.46 -9.50 -16.71
N LYS A 321 3.24 -9.89 -17.70
CA LYS A 321 4.18 -9.03 -18.44
C LYS A 321 5.12 -8.24 -17.53
N ARG A 322 5.57 -8.86 -16.43
CA ARG A 322 6.45 -8.23 -15.46
C ARG A 322 7.88 -8.73 -15.57
N GLN A 323 8.82 -7.78 -15.53
CA GLN A 323 10.25 -8.06 -15.42
C GLN A 323 10.73 -7.66 -14.03
N ASN A 324 11.19 -8.62 -13.26
CA ASN A 324 11.86 -8.39 -11.98
C ASN A 324 13.35 -8.18 -12.17
N ILE A 325 14.01 -7.56 -11.18
CA ILE A 325 15.47 -7.66 -11.05
C ILE A 325 15.86 -9.11 -10.79
N SER A 326 17.10 -9.47 -11.07
CA SER A 326 17.62 -10.79 -10.72
C SER A 326 17.64 -11.00 -9.21
N LEU A 327 17.55 -12.25 -8.76
CA LEU A 327 17.70 -12.57 -7.34
C LEU A 327 19.05 -12.11 -6.79
N GLN A 328 20.12 -12.23 -7.58
CA GLN A 328 21.44 -11.75 -7.19
C GLN A 328 21.46 -10.21 -6.96
N THR A 329 20.79 -9.44 -7.83
CA THR A 329 20.66 -7.98 -7.64
C THR A 329 19.81 -7.67 -6.42
N TYR A 330 18.75 -8.44 -6.18
CA TYR A 330 17.90 -8.29 -4.99
C TYR A 330 18.69 -8.53 -3.71
N GLU A 331 19.44 -9.63 -3.63
CA GLU A 331 20.29 -10.00 -2.51
C GLU A 331 21.34 -8.92 -2.20
N GLU A 332 22.05 -8.43 -3.22
CA GLU A 332 23.05 -7.37 -3.05
C GLU A 332 22.43 -6.06 -2.54
N LEU A 333 21.25 -5.66 -3.05
CA LEU A 333 20.55 -4.48 -2.55
C LEU A 333 20.10 -4.67 -1.11
N GLN A 334 19.55 -5.84 -0.79
CA GLN A 334 19.11 -6.20 0.56
C GLN A 334 20.28 -6.11 1.55
N ARG A 335 21.42 -6.68 1.18
CA ARG A 335 22.68 -6.62 1.97
C ARG A 335 23.13 -5.17 2.18
N ARG A 336 23.13 -4.35 1.13
CA ARG A 336 23.54 -2.93 1.22
C ARG A 336 22.61 -2.13 2.14
N PHE A 337 21.30 -2.27 1.96
CA PHE A 337 20.33 -1.59 2.81
C PHE A 337 20.43 -2.03 4.26
N ASN A 338 20.64 -3.32 4.52
CA ASN A 338 20.85 -3.84 5.87
C ASN A 338 22.11 -3.26 6.52
N LEU A 339 23.23 -3.13 5.79
CA LEU A 339 24.47 -2.50 6.28
C LEU A 339 24.27 -1.03 6.62
N ASP A 340 23.45 -0.33 5.85
CA ASP A 340 23.11 1.09 6.09
C ASP A 340 21.97 1.28 7.11
N ASN A 341 21.44 0.20 7.73
CA ASN A 341 20.28 0.20 8.62
C ASN A 341 19.02 0.79 7.97
N VAL A 342 18.86 0.62 6.66
CA VAL A 342 17.67 1.02 5.92
C VAL A 342 16.68 -0.12 5.91
N THR A 343 15.51 0.09 6.50
CA THR A 343 14.43 -0.90 6.50
C THR A 343 13.90 -1.13 5.08
N THR A 344 13.82 -2.39 4.67
CA THR A 344 13.23 -2.79 3.39
C THR A 344 11.96 -3.61 3.60
N TYR A 345 11.09 -3.62 2.60
CA TYR A 345 9.96 -4.55 2.52
C TYR A 345 9.75 -4.99 1.08
N SER A 346 9.04 -6.10 0.89
CA SER A 346 8.68 -6.60 -0.43
C SER A 346 7.17 -6.78 -0.53
N ASP A 347 6.65 -6.84 -1.76
CA ASP A 347 5.24 -7.12 -2.01
C ASP A 347 5.12 -8.41 -2.81
N PHE A 348 4.15 -9.24 -2.43
CA PHE A 348 3.70 -10.41 -3.16
C PHE A 348 2.19 -10.30 -3.43
N ILE A 349 1.77 -10.67 -4.65
CA ILE A 349 0.37 -10.65 -5.03
C ILE A 349 -0.15 -12.09 -5.12
N LEU A 350 -1.20 -12.37 -4.37
CA LEU A 350 -1.87 -13.66 -4.35
C LEU A 350 -2.95 -13.72 -5.43
N GLY A 351 -2.97 -14.81 -6.20
CA GLY A 351 -3.95 -15.03 -7.26
C GLY A 351 -3.51 -14.58 -8.64
N LEU A 352 -2.22 -14.34 -8.87
CA LEU A 352 -1.69 -14.02 -10.18
C LEU A 352 -1.90 -15.18 -11.18
N PRO A 353 -2.26 -14.91 -12.44
CA PRO A 353 -2.37 -15.92 -13.49
C PRO A 353 -1.10 -16.72 -13.69
N GLY A 354 -1.20 -18.04 -13.60
CA GLY A 354 -0.07 -18.96 -13.71
C GLY A 354 0.61 -19.29 -12.38
N GLU A 355 0.38 -18.51 -11.32
CA GLU A 355 0.90 -18.78 -9.97
C GLU A 355 0.20 -20.00 -9.35
N THR A 356 0.93 -20.84 -8.63
CA THR A 356 0.39 -21.94 -7.83
C THR A 356 0.69 -21.74 -6.36
N TYR A 357 0.09 -22.54 -5.47
CA TYR A 357 0.47 -22.54 -4.05
C TYR A 357 1.95 -22.83 -3.85
N GLU A 358 2.47 -23.84 -4.55
CA GLU A 358 3.85 -24.29 -4.45
C GLU A 358 4.82 -23.19 -4.87
N SER A 359 4.59 -22.57 -6.04
CA SER A 359 5.46 -21.51 -6.54
C SER A 359 5.41 -20.25 -5.67
N PHE A 360 4.25 -19.92 -5.13
CA PHE A 360 4.08 -18.81 -4.19
C PHE A 360 4.86 -19.05 -2.90
N ALA A 361 4.67 -20.23 -2.27
CA ALA A 361 5.33 -20.57 -1.02
C ALA A 361 6.86 -20.66 -1.17
N ASP A 362 7.34 -21.22 -2.29
CA ASP A 362 8.78 -21.25 -2.62
C ASP A 362 9.32 -19.84 -2.86
N GLY A 363 8.55 -18.98 -3.53
CA GLY A 363 8.92 -17.58 -3.75
C GLY A 363 9.10 -16.81 -2.44
N VAL A 364 8.16 -16.96 -1.51
CA VAL A 364 8.23 -16.36 -0.16
C VAL A 364 9.45 -16.88 0.60
N ALA A 365 9.65 -18.19 0.64
CA ALA A 365 10.80 -18.81 1.30
C ALA A 365 12.14 -18.31 0.70
N THR A 366 12.18 -18.13 -0.62
CA THR A 366 13.35 -17.63 -1.33
C THR A 366 13.65 -16.17 -0.94
N LEU A 367 12.66 -15.30 -0.84
CA LEU A 367 12.89 -13.91 -0.42
C LEU A 367 13.39 -13.84 1.03
N ILE A 368 12.83 -14.64 1.94
CA ILE A 368 13.30 -14.70 3.32
C ILE A 368 14.76 -15.17 3.36
N LYS A 369 15.09 -16.22 2.62
CA LYS A 369 16.47 -16.73 2.52
C LYS A 369 17.45 -15.68 1.96
N ASN A 370 17.01 -14.82 1.04
CA ASN A 370 17.81 -13.73 0.47
C ASN A 370 17.70 -12.42 1.30
N GLY A 371 17.45 -12.53 2.59
CA GLY A 371 17.59 -11.44 3.56
C GLY A 371 16.36 -10.59 3.81
N GLN A 372 15.17 -10.94 3.27
CA GLN A 372 13.94 -10.23 3.62
C GLN A 372 13.39 -10.69 4.96
N HIS A 373 13.88 -10.10 6.03
CA HIS A 373 13.48 -10.43 7.40
C HIS A 373 12.59 -9.38 8.05
N ASN A 374 12.29 -8.27 7.34
CA ASN A 374 11.48 -7.22 7.92
C ASN A 374 9.98 -7.38 7.59
N ARG A 375 9.58 -7.35 6.32
CA ARG A 375 8.18 -7.53 5.91
C ARG A 375 8.06 -7.98 4.46
N ILE A 376 7.18 -8.96 4.21
CA ILE A 376 6.55 -9.17 2.91
C ILE A 376 5.08 -8.79 3.09
N GLN A 377 4.61 -7.85 2.28
CA GLN A 377 3.21 -7.48 2.22
C GLN A 377 2.50 -8.41 1.24
N PHE A 378 1.53 -9.16 1.73
CA PHE A 378 0.75 -10.11 0.95
C PHE A 378 -0.56 -9.46 0.50
N ASN A 379 -0.62 -9.04 -0.75
CA ASN A 379 -1.78 -8.36 -1.32
C ASN A 379 -2.67 -9.36 -2.06
N ASN A 380 -3.98 -9.31 -1.85
CA ASN A 380 -4.91 -9.99 -2.74
C ASN A 380 -4.94 -9.24 -4.08
N LEU A 381 -4.98 -9.99 -5.19
CA LEU A 381 -5.10 -9.39 -6.52
C LEU A 381 -6.47 -8.75 -6.67
N SER A 382 -6.51 -7.44 -6.92
CA SER A 382 -7.73 -6.74 -7.32
C SER A 382 -7.67 -6.32 -8.79
N VAL A 383 -8.82 -6.31 -9.45
CA VAL A 383 -8.93 -5.99 -10.87
C VAL A 383 -9.30 -4.52 -11.04
N LEU A 384 -8.51 -3.81 -11.83
CA LEU A 384 -8.78 -2.42 -12.23
C LEU A 384 -9.44 -2.40 -13.62
N PRO A 385 -10.45 -1.55 -13.85
CA PRO A 385 -11.27 -1.61 -15.07
C PRO A 385 -10.50 -1.32 -16.36
N ASN A 386 -9.43 -0.51 -16.29
CA ASN A 386 -8.63 -0.12 -17.45
C ASN A 386 -7.28 -0.84 -17.53
N ALA A 387 -6.95 -1.70 -16.56
CA ALA A 387 -5.83 -2.62 -16.66
C ALA A 387 -6.15 -3.75 -17.66
N GLU A 388 -5.12 -4.35 -18.27
CA GLU A 388 -5.31 -5.49 -19.19
C GLU A 388 -6.07 -6.65 -18.52
N MET A 389 -5.87 -6.87 -17.22
CA MET A 389 -6.65 -7.84 -16.42
C MET A 389 -8.13 -7.49 -16.27
N GLY A 390 -8.53 -6.24 -16.52
CA GLY A 390 -9.93 -5.81 -16.57
C GLY A 390 -10.66 -6.30 -17.82
N ASP A 391 -9.95 -6.82 -18.84
CA ASP A 391 -10.55 -7.35 -20.04
C ASP A 391 -11.21 -8.72 -19.78
N PRO A 392 -12.49 -8.92 -20.10
CA PRO A 392 -13.18 -10.20 -19.94
C PRO A 392 -12.51 -11.36 -20.69
N GLU A 393 -11.86 -11.12 -21.84
CA GLU A 393 -11.14 -12.15 -22.58
C GLU A 393 -9.90 -12.63 -21.82
N TYR A 394 -9.15 -11.68 -21.21
CA TYR A 394 -8.03 -12.01 -20.35
C TYR A 394 -8.50 -12.83 -19.14
N GLN A 395 -9.56 -12.41 -18.46
CA GLN A 395 -10.13 -13.10 -17.30
C GLN A 395 -10.56 -14.52 -17.65
N SER A 396 -11.26 -14.69 -18.77
CA SER A 396 -11.71 -15.99 -19.28
C SER A 396 -10.52 -16.90 -19.63
N HIS A 397 -9.49 -16.37 -20.26
CA HIS A 397 -8.29 -17.12 -20.65
C HIS A 397 -7.59 -17.76 -19.45
N TYR A 398 -7.48 -17.03 -18.34
CA TYR A 398 -6.82 -17.51 -17.12
C TYR A 398 -7.80 -18.11 -16.09
N GLY A 399 -9.08 -18.20 -16.42
CA GLY A 399 -10.13 -18.72 -15.52
C GLY A 399 -10.20 -17.94 -14.22
N MET A 400 -10.10 -16.61 -14.29
CA MET A 400 -10.16 -15.75 -13.11
C MET A 400 -11.57 -15.70 -12.56
N GLU A 401 -11.76 -16.15 -11.33
CA GLU A 401 -13.00 -15.98 -10.58
C GLU A 401 -12.89 -14.72 -9.72
N LEU A 402 -13.91 -13.86 -9.80
CA LEU A 402 -13.94 -12.58 -9.10
C LEU A 402 -15.02 -12.58 -8.01
N THR A 403 -14.78 -11.82 -6.95
CA THR A 403 -15.80 -11.49 -5.95
C THR A 403 -15.74 -10.00 -5.62
N ASP A 404 -16.90 -9.40 -5.37
CA ASP A 404 -16.96 -8.04 -4.85
C ASP A 404 -16.52 -8.03 -3.39
N SER A 405 -15.67 -7.10 -3.03
CA SER A 405 -15.18 -6.90 -1.67
C SER A 405 -15.19 -5.42 -1.32
N LYS A 406 -15.54 -5.12 -0.07
CA LYS A 406 -15.48 -3.74 0.43
C LYS A 406 -14.03 -3.28 0.52
N ILE A 407 -13.79 -2.05 0.09
CA ILE A 407 -12.49 -1.41 0.30
C ILE A 407 -12.40 -0.97 1.75
N LEU A 408 -11.45 -1.54 2.46
CA LEU A 408 -11.18 -1.27 3.86
C LEU A 408 -9.77 -0.72 4.02
N ASN A 409 -9.61 0.30 4.84
CA ASN A 409 -8.28 0.78 5.19
C ASN A 409 -7.73 -0.07 6.34
N ILE A 410 -6.55 -0.63 6.14
CA ILE A 410 -5.79 -1.26 7.23
C ILE A 410 -5.66 -0.26 8.38
N HIS A 411 -5.99 -0.69 9.59
CA HIS A 411 -6.02 0.14 10.79
C HIS A 411 -7.02 1.33 10.72
N GLY A 412 -7.95 1.29 9.77
CA GLY A 412 -9.05 2.25 9.69
C GLY A 412 -10.18 1.93 10.66
N SER A 413 -10.89 2.96 11.15
CA SER A 413 -12.08 2.80 11.98
C SER A 413 -13.32 2.44 11.16
N LEU A 414 -14.39 1.96 11.83
CA LEU A 414 -15.70 1.78 11.20
C LEU A 414 -16.41 3.09 10.86
N ASP A 415 -15.92 4.21 11.34
CA ASP A 415 -16.55 5.52 11.16
C ASP A 415 -16.51 6.03 9.71
N TYR A 416 -16.81 5.09 8.82
CA TYR A 416 -16.68 5.30 7.39
C TYR A 416 -17.70 6.19 6.82
N SER A 417 -18.80 6.32 7.34
CA SER A 417 -19.71 7.21 6.66
C SER A 417 -20.98 7.39 7.45
N LYS A 418 -21.24 8.59 7.78
CA LYS A 418 -22.57 9.09 7.99
C LYS A 418 -23.55 8.71 6.84
N ASN A 419 -23.05 8.02 5.78
CA ASN A 419 -23.76 7.75 4.54
C ASN A 419 -24.05 6.28 4.28
N ASN A 420 -23.48 5.33 5.01
CA ASN A 420 -23.59 3.87 4.76
C ASN A 420 -23.28 3.44 3.31
N ILE A 421 -22.37 4.16 2.62
CA ILE A 421 -21.95 3.81 1.25
C ILE A 421 -20.58 3.19 1.32
N ASP A 422 -20.49 1.92 0.95
CA ASP A 422 -19.25 1.18 0.86
C ASP A 422 -18.66 1.33 -0.56
N GLU A 423 -17.36 1.58 -0.64
CA GLU A 423 -16.63 1.43 -1.90
C GLU A 423 -16.31 -0.04 -2.14
N ILE A 424 -16.34 -0.47 -3.39
CA ILE A 424 -16.22 -1.87 -3.77
C ILE A 424 -15.05 -2.04 -4.75
N GLN A 425 -14.29 -3.10 -4.54
CA GLN A 425 -13.28 -3.61 -5.47
C GLN A 425 -13.62 -5.05 -5.86
N GLN A 426 -13.08 -5.50 -7.00
CA GLN A 426 -13.20 -6.89 -7.43
C GLN A 426 -11.90 -7.64 -7.12
N LEU A 427 -11.98 -8.66 -6.25
CA LEU A 427 -10.84 -9.50 -5.89
C LEU A 427 -10.85 -10.79 -6.72
N VAL A 428 -9.67 -11.22 -7.15
CA VAL A 428 -9.44 -12.53 -7.75
C VAL A 428 -9.34 -13.57 -6.65
N ILE A 429 -10.26 -14.53 -6.64
CA ILE A 429 -10.39 -15.55 -5.60
C ILE A 429 -10.07 -16.97 -6.10
N ALA A 430 -9.86 -17.13 -7.40
CA ALA A 430 -9.30 -18.33 -8.03
C ALA A 430 -8.80 -18.02 -9.45
N THR A 431 -7.94 -18.88 -9.96
CA THR A 431 -7.50 -18.95 -11.35
C THR A 431 -7.37 -20.41 -11.77
N ASN A 432 -7.15 -20.68 -13.07
CA ASN A 432 -6.89 -22.05 -13.55
C ASN A 432 -5.70 -22.72 -12.83
N SER A 433 -4.66 -21.96 -12.47
CA SER A 433 -3.46 -22.45 -11.79
C SER A 433 -3.57 -22.47 -10.26
N MET A 434 -4.51 -21.70 -9.70
CA MET A 434 -4.76 -21.60 -8.26
C MET A 434 -6.26 -21.69 -7.98
N PRO A 435 -6.85 -22.91 -7.97
CA PRO A 435 -8.26 -23.12 -7.64
C PRO A 435 -8.61 -22.60 -6.23
N ARG A 436 -9.90 -22.41 -5.95
CA ARG A 436 -10.40 -21.84 -4.68
C ARG A 436 -9.78 -22.44 -3.42
N ASN A 437 -9.64 -23.76 -3.35
CA ASN A 437 -9.03 -24.43 -2.19
C ASN A 437 -7.53 -24.10 -2.06
N MET A 438 -6.80 -24.00 -3.18
CA MET A 438 -5.38 -23.61 -3.17
C MET A 438 -5.23 -22.13 -2.86
N TRP A 439 -6.13 -21.25 -3.34
CA TRP A 439 -6.13 -19.84 -2.96
C TRP A 439 -6.31 -19.67 -1.45
N ARG A 440 -7.25 -20.40 -0.83
CA ARG A 440 -7.43 -20.40 0.64
C ARG A 440 -6.17 -20.88 1.38
N LYS A 441 -5.58 -21.99 0.91
CA LYS A 441 -4.32 -22.51 1.46
C LYS A 441 -3.21 -21.46 1.37
N THR A 442 -3.07 -20.81 0.22
CA THR A 442 -2.05 -19.76 0.00
C THR A 442 -2.27 -18.54 0.90
N ARG A 443 -3.51 -18.12 1.09
CA ARG A 443 -3.83 -17.00 1.97
C ARG A 443 -3.53 -17.31 3.43
N ALA A 444 -3.93 -18.50 3.90
CA ALA A 444 -3.63 -18.96 5.25
C ALA A 444 -2.11 -19.08 5.48
N PHE A 445 -1.36 -19.63 4.51
CA PHE A 445 0.11 -19.68 4.55
C PHE A 445 0.73 -18.28 4.64
N SER A 446 0.19 -17.31 3.91
CA SER A 446 0.68 -15.92 3.95
C SER A 446 0.56 -15.31 5.34
N TRP A 447 -0.61 -15.45 6.01
CA TRP A 447 -0.81 -14.97 7.37
C TRP A 447 0.03 -15.75 8.40
N MET A 448 0.15 -17.08 8.24
CA MET A 448 1.03 -17.86 9.09
C MET A 448 2.49 -17.40 8.97
N THR A 449 2.96 -17.15 7.75
CA THR A 449 4.30 -16.59 7.50
C THR A 449 4.47 -15.23 8.16
N ALA A 450 3.47 -14.35 8.03
CA ALA A 450 3.50 -13.01 8.62
C ALA A 450 3.59 -13.10 10.15
N LEU A 451 2.71 -13.86 10.79
CA LEU A 451 2.66 -14.07 12.24
C LEU A 451 3.98 -14.62 12.79
N LEU A 452 4.48 -15.70 12.19
CA LEU A 452 5.66 -16.40 12.72
C LEU A 452 6.96 -15.63 12.47
N HIS A 453 7.12 -15.10 11.23
CA HIS A 453 8.39 -14.52 10.79
C HIS A 453 8.41 -12.99 10.88
N PHE A 454 7.43 -12.31 10.30
CA PHE A 454 7.45 -10.85 10.17
C PHE A 454 6.94 -10.12 11.43
N ASP A 455 5.97 -10.68 12.13
CA ASP A 455 5.54 -10.21 13.46
C ASP A 455 6.44 -10.75 14.58
N LYS A 456 7.49 -11.49 14.20
CA LYS A 456 8.61 -11.97 15.02
C LYS A 456 8.24 -12.87 16.19
N LEU A 457 7.07 -13.53 16.12
CA LEU A 457 6.73 -14.52 17.15
C LEU A 457 7.73 -15.66 17.21
N LEU A 458 8.30 -16.09 16.07
CA LEU A 458 9.30 -17.16 15.99
C LEU A 458 10.46 -16.83 15.03
N GLN A 459 10.71 -15.57 14.71
CA GLN A 459 11.71 -15.22 13.69
C GLN A 459 13.09 -15.77 14.04
N ILE A 460 13.54 -15.62 15.29
CA ILE A 460 14.86 -16.10 15.72
C ILE A 460 15.00 -17.62 15.57
N PRO A 461 14.07 -18.46 16.11
CA PRO A 461 14.18 -19.91 15.93
C PRO A 461 14.05 -20.35 14.46
N LEU A 462 13.19 -19.72 13.65
CA LEU A 462 13.04 -20.06 12.24
C LEU A 462 14.33 -19.79 11.46
N VAL A 463 14.95 -18.64 11.69
CA VAL A 463 16.22 -18.26 11.05
C VAL A 463 17.33 -19.22 11.44
N LEU A 464 17.52 -19.48 12.73
CA LEU A 464 18.59 -20.36 13.20
C LEU A 464 18.37 -21.82 12.80
N LEU A 465 17.12 -22.29 12.78
CA LEU A 465 16.79 -23.64 12.30
C LEU A 465 17.12 -23.77 10.80
N ALA A 466 16.64 -22.85 9.98
CA ALA A 466 16.91 -22.89 8.53
C ALA A 466 18.40 -22.89 8.22
N GLU A 467 19.17 -22.02 8.86
CA GLU A 467 20.61 -21.88 8.63
C GLU A 467 21.43 -23.07 9.18
N SER A 468 21.06 -23.60 10.33
CA SER A 468 21.82 -24.72 10.91
C SER A 468 21.53 -26.09 10.27
N THR A 469 20.40 -26.23 9.57
CA THR A 469 19.94 -27.52 9.05
C THR A 469 19.77 -27.58 7.53
N GLY A 470 19.63 -26.44 6.89
CA GLY A 470 19.28 -26.35 5.46
C GLY A 470 17.79 -26.64 5.17
N ILE A 471 16.95 -26.84 6.19
CA ILE A 471 15.49 -26.97 6.00
C ILE A 471 14.94 -25.65 5.50
N SER A 472 14.16 -25.68 4.41
CA SER A 472 13.62 -24.45 3.80
C SER A 472 12.60 -23.77 4.72
N TYR A 473 12.53 -22.42 4.63
CA TYR A 473 11.48 -21.66 5.34
C TYR A 473 10.08 -22.14 4.97
N ARG A 474 9.85 -22.56 3.71
CA ARG A 474 8.59 -23.17 3.30
C ARG A 474 8.24 -24.39 4.16
N GLN A 475 9.14 -25.36 4.26
CA GLN A 475 8.89 -26.59 5.03
C GLN A 475 8.65 -26.30 6.51
N ILE A 476 9.38 -25.33 7.07
CA ILE A 476 9.22 -24.94 8.47
C ILE A 476 7.81 -24.33 8.67
N ILE A 477 7.40 -23.37 7.85
CA ILE A 477 6.11 -22.70 7.97
C ILE A 477 4.95 -23.65 7.65
N GLU A 478 5.08 -24.51 6.62
CA GLU A 478 4.08 -25.53 6.30
C GLU A 478 3.85 -26.48 7.48
N SER A 479 4.86 -26.80 8.30
CA SER A 479 4.67 -27.62 9.50
C SER A 479 3.66 -26.99 10.49
N PHE A 480 3.56 -25.67 10.56
CA PHE A 480 2.54 -24.97 11.35
C PHE A 480 1.17 -24.94 10.68
N CYS A 481 1.12 -24.96 9.34
CA CYS A 481 -0.13 -25.03 8.59
C CYS A 481 -0.75 -26.43 8.55
N GLU A 482 0.04 -27.49 8.77
CA GLU A 482 -0.35 -28.88 8.62
C GLU A 482 -0.38 -29.65 9.97
N VAL A 483 -0.47 -28.92 11.08
CA VAL A 483 -0.48 -29.53 12.44
C VAL A 483 -1.70 -30.40 12.68
N ASN A 484 -1.49 -31.44 13.52
CA ASN A 484 -2.56 -32.25 14.09
C ASN A 484 -3.22 -31.50 15.26
N ASN A 485 -4.55 -31.39 15.22
CA ASN A 485 -5.33 -30.71 16.24
C ASN A 485 -5.19 -31.25 17.66
N ASN A 486 -4.94 -32.56 17.78
CA ASN A 486 -4.78 -33.22 19.10
C ASN A 486 -3.42 -32.94 19.78
N ASP A 487 -2.36 -32.79 18.96
CA ASP A 487 -1.00 -32.64 19.48
C ASP A 487 -0.64 -31.14 19.67
N PHE A 488 -1.23 -30.25 18.85
CA PHE A 488 -0.94 -28.80 18.82
C PHE A 488 -2.23 -27.99 18.74
N PRO A 489 -3.11 -28.02 19.75
CA PRO A 489 -4.45 -27.50 19.69
C PRO A 489 -4.49 -25.96 19.46
N LEU A 490 -3.57 -25.19 20.04
CA LEU A 490 -3.54 -23.75 19.89
C LEU A 490 -3.03 -23.32 18.50
N ILE A 491 -1.99 -23.99 18.01
CA ILE A 491 -1.48 -23.73 16.63
C ILE A 491 -2.55 -24.11 15.60
N ALA A 492 -3.26 -25.24 15.85
CA ALA A 492 -4.38 -25.65 14.99
C ALA A 492 -5.54 -24.63 15.00
N GLU A 493 -5.88 -24.07 16.18
CA GLU A 493 -6.88 -23.00 16.30
C GLU A 493 -6.49 -21.78 15.45
N ILE A 494 -5.22 -21.38 15.46
CA ILE A 494 -4.72 -20.26 14.63
C ILE A 494 -4.83 -20.58 13.15
N ARG A 495 -4.39 -21.77 12.73
CA ARG A 495 -4.52 -22.25 11.35
C ARG A 495 -5.99 -22.23 10.88
N ASP A 496 -6.89 -22.77 11.68
CA ASP A 496 -8.31 -22.87 11.37
C ASP A 496 -8.95 -21.48 11.26
N HIS A 497 -8.54 -20.54 12.12
CA HIS A 497 -8.92 -19.14 11.99
C HIS A 497 -8.51 -18.59 10.62
N PHE A 498 -7.23 -18.74 10.21
CA PHE A 498 -6.77 -18.24 8.92
C PHE A 498 -7.48 -18.88 7.73
N CYS A 499 -7.75 -20.18 7.79
CA CYS A 499 -8.52 -20.89 6.76
C CYS A 499 -9.94 -20.35 6.66
N SER A 500 -10.63 -20.17 7.78
CA SER A 500 -11.98 -19.60 7.85
C SER A 500 -12.02 -18.16 7.33
N ARG A 501 -11.05 -17.35 7.69
CA ARG A 501 -10.94 -15.97 7.18
C ARG A 501 -10.75 -15.92 5.66
N ALA A 502 -9.90 -16.79 5.12
CA ALA A 502 -9.70 -16.91 3.67
C ALA A 502 -11.01 -17.31 2.96
N GLU A 503 -11.80 -18.20 3.54
CA GLU A 503 -13.13 -18.57 3.01
C GLU A 503 -14.13 -17.40 3.07
N ILE A 504 -14.14 -16.63 4.15
CA ILE A 504 -14.97 -15.43 4.28
C ILE A 504 -14.67 -14.43 3.16
N ILE A 505 -13.39 -14.17 2.86
CA ILE A 505 -13.00 -13.29 1.74
C ILE A 505 -13.50 -13.83 0.40
N GLN A 506 -13.35 -15.12 0.13
CA GLN A 506 -13.83 -15.74 -1.10
C GLN A 506 -15.35 -15.61 -1.30
N ASN A 507 -16.09 -15.45 -0.21
CA ASN A 507 -17.53 -15.26 -0.21
C ASN A 507 -17.96 -13.77 -0.15
N GLY A 508 -17.04 -12.85 -0.46
CA GLY A 508 -17.30 -11.40 -0.50
C GLY A 508 -17.25 -10.72 0.86
N GLY A 509 -16.74 -11.41 1.88
CA GLY A 509 -16.52 -10.81 3.20
C GLY A 509 -15.29 -9.90 3.25
N PRO A 510 -15.09 -9.19 4.38
CA PRO A 510 -14.02 -8.21 4.53
C PRO A 510 -12.64 -8.85 4.53
N GLU A 511 -11.66 -8.18 3.90
CA GLU A 511 -10.27 -8.62 3.84
C GLU A 511 -9.53 -8.56 5.19
N TYR A 512 -10.03 -7.76 6.13
CA TYR A 512 -9.44 -7.53 7.44
C TYR A 512 -10.41 -7.91 8.56
N TYR A 513 -9.88 -8.14 9.75
CA TYR A 513 -10.67 -8.47 10.94
C TYR A 513 -11.02 -7.20 11.71
N TYR A 514 -12.30 -6.88 11.85
CA TYR A 514 -12.73 -5.78 12.70
C TYR A 514 -12.75 -6.19 14.15
N SER A 515 -12.09 -5.44 15.02
CA SER A 515 -12.16 -5.65 16.46
C SER A 515 -12.58 -4.39 17.20
N LYS A 516 -13.78 -4.44 17.79
CA LYS A 516 -14.29 -3.36 18.66
C LYS A 516 -13.44 -3.23 19.92
N GLU A 517 -12.96 -4.36 20.43
CA GLU A 517 -12.15 -4.44 21.64
C GLU A 517 -10.78 -3.80 21.45
N TRP A 518 -10.16 -4.06 20.29
CA TRP A 518 -8.83 -3.55 19.97
C TRP A 518 -8.91 -2.33 19.06
N LEU A 519 -8.97 -1.16 19.67
CA LEU A 519 -9.02 0.18 19.05
C LEU A 519 -10.23 0.47 18.16
N GLY A 520 -11.19 -0.44 17.96
CA GLY A 520 -12.32 -0.27 17.06
C GLY A 520 -11.92 -0.09 15.59
N ILE A 521 -10.91 -0.80 15.14
CA ILE A 521 -10.33 -0.69 13.80
C ILE A 521 -10.24 -2.05 13.10
N TRP A 522 -9.90 -2.02 11.82
CA TRP A 522 -9.64 -3.19 10.99
C TRP A 522 -8.18 -3.63 11.10
N TRP A 523 -7.97 -4.87 11.52
CA TRP A 523 -6.65 -5.49 11.70
C TRP A 523 -6.36 -6.50 10.59
N PRO A 524 -5.13 -6.61 10.07
CA PRO A 524 -4.65 -7.82 9.41
C PRO A 524 -4.82 -9.03 10.32
N ASP A 525 -5.16 -10.19 9.77
CA ASP A 525 -5.48 -11.37 10.60
C ASP A 525 -4.28 -11.90 11.37
N ASP A 526 -3.06 -11.77 10.85
CA ASP A 526 -1.80 -12.06 11.56
C ASP A 526 -1.63 -11.15 12.79
N GLU A 527 -1.78 -9.85 12.63
CA GLU A 527 -1.68 -8.88 13.75
C GLU A 527 -2.76 -9.11 14.80
N TYR A 528 -3.99 -9.40 14.37
CA TYR A 528 -5.08 -9.75 15.30
C TYR A 528 -4.75 -10.98 16.12
N GLN A 529 -4.15 -12.04 15.52
CA GLN A 529 -3.72 -13.24 16.26
C GLN A 529 -2.60 -12.93 17.25
N LEU A 530 -1.64 -12.08 16.89
CA LEU A 530 -0.59 -11.65 17.83
C LEU A 530 -1.19 -10.90 19.04
N ILE A 531 -2.15 -10.00 18.81
CA ILE A 531 -2.86 -9.29 19.88
C ILE A 531 -3.61 -10.27 20.78
N ARG A 532 -4.38 -11.20 20.18
CA ARG A 532 -5.17 -12.20 20.89
C ARG A 532 -4.30 -13.12 21.77
N LEU A 533 -3.23 -13.70 21.19
CA LEU A 533 -2.30 -14.56 21.92
C LEU A 533 -1.68 -13.86 23.13
N SER A 534 -1.33 -12.58 22.93
CA SER A 534 -0.73 -11.76 23.99
C SER A 534 -1.75 -11.45 25.09
N ALA A 535 -2.94 -10.94 24.72
CA ALA A 535 -3.97 -10.46 25.65
C ALA A 535 -4.67 -11.60 26.42
N GLU A 536 -4.86 -12.76 25.78
CA GLU A 536 -5.43 -13.94 26.41
C GLU A 536 -4.41 -14.72 27.26
N GLY A 537 -3.14 -14.27 27.37
CA GLY A 537 -2.08 -14.95 28.11
C GLY A 537 -1.66 -16.28 27.51
N LYS A 538 -1.93 -16.50 26.22
CA LYS A 538 -1.67 -17.77 25.52
C LYS A 538 -0.25 -17.92 24.96
N LEU A 539 0.58 -16.88 25.05
CA LEU A 539 1.95 -16.91 24.51
C LEU A 539 2.78 -18.07 25.06
N GLY A 540 2.70 -18.36 26.37
CA GLY A 540 3.43 -19.47 26.96
C GLY A 540 3.06 -20.81 26.33
N ILE A 541 1.77 -21.06 26.11
CA ILE A 541 1.26 -22.29 25.45
C ILE A 541 1.74 -22.31 23.98
N PHE A 542 1.62 -21.19 23.27
CA PHE A 542 2.06 -21.07 21.90
C PHE A 542 3.55 -21.41 21.73
N TYR A 543 4.41 -20.87 22.59
CA TYR A 543 5.85 -21.15 22.52
C TYR A 543 6.20 -22.61 22.88
N GLU A 544 5.47 -23.20 23.83
CA GLU A 544 5.67 -24.63 24.17
C GLU A 544 5.21 -25.54 23.04
N GLU A 545 4.04 -25.29 22.41
CA GLU A 545 3.60 -26.04 21.24
C GLU A 545 4.57 -25.85 20.07
N SER A 546 5.00 -24.62 19.81
CA SER A 546 5.96 -24.30 18.76
C SER A 546 7.29 -25.02 18.95
N ARG A 547 7.83 -25.07 20.18
CA ARG A 547 9.06 -25.79 20.49
C ARG A 547 8.91 -27.27 20.17
N LYS A 548 7.83 -27.92 20.63
CA LYS A 548 7.55 -29.35 20.38
C LYS A 548 7.38 -29.64 18.88
N LEU A 549 6.71 -28.75 18.15
CA LEU A 549 6.50 -28.89 16.70
C LEU A 549 7.84 -28.82 15.95
N LEU A 550 8.68 -27.85 16.26
CA LEU A 550 9.99 -27.68 15.64
C LEU A 550 10.92 -28.86 15.98
N GLU A 551 10.89 -29.40 17.23
CA GLU A 551 11.61 -30.60 17.61
C GLU A 551 11.13 -31.82 16.81
N THR A 552 9.82 -31.94 16.59
CA THR A 552 9.24 -33.02 15.79
C THR A 552 9.70 -32.92 14.33
N LEU A 553 9.73 -31.73 13.75
CA LEU A 553 10.27 -31.48 12.41
C LEU A 553 11.75 -31.87 12.31
N LEU A 554 12.57 -31.50 13.29
CA LEU A 554 14.00 -31.83 13.35
C LEU A 554 14.24 -33.33 13.46
N LYS A 555 13.45 -34.05 14.27
CA LYS A 555 13.49 -35.50 14.38
C LYS A 555 13.12 -36.20 13.06
N LYS A 556 12.05 -35.72 12.40
CA LYS A 556 11.59 -36.22 11.09
C LYS A 556 12.64 -36.03 9.98
N THR A 557 13.40 -34.95 10.05
CA THR A 557 14.47 -34.63 9.09
C THR A 557 15.85 -35.05 9.53
N GLN A 558 15.97 -35.84 10.64
CA GLN A 558 17.20 -36.38 11.21
C GLN A 558 18.25 -35.32 11.65
N ASN A 559 17.79 -34.10 11.97
CA ASN A 559 18.63 -32.99 12.43
C ASN A 559 18.69 -32.91 13.97
N TYR A 560 19.00 -34.02 14.64
CA TYR A 560 18.96 -34.15 16.11
C TYR A 560 19.90 -33.16 16.83
N ASP A 561 21.04 -32.87 16.27
CA ASP A 561 22.05 -31.98 16.87
C ASP A 561 21.58 -30.51 16.98
N SER A 562 20.60 -30.08 16.17
CA SER A 562 20.02 -28.72 16.18
C SER A 562 18.88 -28.57 17.20
N ILE A 563 18.38 -29.64 17.81
CA ILE A 563 17.26 -29.58 18.77
C ILE A 563 17.58 -28.65 19.95
N PRO A 564 18.74 -28.73 20.63
CA PRO A 564 19.04 -27.87 21.75
C PRO A 564 19.16 -26.39 21.33
N LEU A 565 19.75 -26.09 20.15
CA LEU A 565 19.88 -24.76 19.62
C LEU A 565 18.49 -24.13 19.38
N VAL A 566 17.58 -24.89 18.75
CA VAL A 566 16.22 -24.41 18.45
C VAL A 566 15.42 -24.18 19.74
N ALA A 567 15.51 -25.10 20.73
CA ALA A 567 14.85 -24.93 22.02
C ALA A 567 15.29 -23.64 22.75
N GLU A 568 16.61 -23.38 22.81
CA GLU A 568 17.14 -22.14 23.39
C GLU A 568 16.74 -20.92 22.61
N SER A 569 16.67 -20.99 21.28
CA SER A 569 16.24 -19.87 20.44
C SER A 569 14.77 -19.51 20.64
N VAL A 570 13.89 -20.51 20.82
CA VAL A 570 12.47 -20.30 21.17
C VAL A 570 12.34 -19.57 22.51
N LYS A 571 13.08 -20.00 23.53
CA LYS A 571 13.13 -19.38 24.85
C LYS A 571 13.57 -17.91 24.78
N ILE A 572 14.63 -17.60 24.05
CA ILE A 572 15.15 -16.25 23.90
C ILE A 572 14.18 -15.38 23.10
N ASN A 573 13.58 -15.89 22.02
CA ASN A 573 12.57 -15.14 21.24
C ASN A 573 11.37 -14.75 22.11
N HIS A 574 10.85 -15.68 22.92
CA HIS A 574 9.76 -15.41 23.86
C HIS A 574 10.13 -14.30 24.86
N ALA A 575 11.35 -14.36 25.41
CA ALA A 575 11.82 -13.38 26.38
C ALA A 575 11.94 -11.97 25.79
N LEU A 576 12.23 -11.87 24.48
CA LEU A 576 12.39 -10.60 23.75
C LEU A 576 11.09 -9.99 23.27
N LEU A 577 9.97 -10.73 23.17
CA LEU A 577 8.74 -10.22 22.62
C LEU A 577 8.19 -9.07 23.48
N LYS A 578 7.92 -7.93 22.85
CA LYS A 578 7.36 -6.75 23.51
C LYS A 578 5.93 -7.01 23.96
N GLN A 579 5.68 -6.81 25.25
CA GLN A 579 4.37 -6.99 25.88
C GLN A 579 4.09 -5.85 26.85
N PRO A 580 2.83 -5.49 27.09
CA PRO A 580 2.49 -4.51 28.13
C PRO A 580 2.71 -5.09 29.53
N TYR A 581 2.73 -4.19 30.51
CA TYR A 581 2.91 -4.51 31.95
C TYR A 581 4.26 -5.11 32.33
N LEU A 582 5.25 -5.13 31.42
CA LEU A 582 6.62 -5.52 31.72
C LEU A 582 7.46 -4.26 31.96
N TYR A 583 7.87 -4.05 33.21
CA TYR A 583 8.55 -2.80 33.61
C TYR A 583 10.04 -3.02 33.94
N ASP A 584 10.39 -4.26 34.33
CA ASP A 584 11.73 -4.57 34.80
C ASP A 584 12.52 -5.27 33.72
N ASP A 585 13.81 -4.94 33.62
CA ASP A 585 14.73 -5.64 32.74
C ASP A 585 14.82 -7.13 33.14
N LEU A 586 15.00 -7.97 32.15
CA LEU A 586 15.13 -9.42 32.35
C LEU A 586 16.56 -9.88 32.07
N GLU A 587 17.19 -10.56 33.03
CA GLU A 587 18.42 -11.31 32.79
C GLU A 587 18.10 -12.76 32.48
N THR A 588 18.71 -13.31 31.44
CA THR A 588 18.52 -14.70 31.00
C THR A 588 19.82 -15.30 30.48
N GLU A 589 19.97 -16.59 30.61
CA GLU A 589 21.12 -17.37 30.13
C GLU A 589 20.70 -18.30 29.02
N SER A 590 21.61 -18.57 28.11
CA SER A 590 21.48 -19.57 27.06
C SER A 590 22.78 -20.33 26.88
N GLU A 591 22.70 -21.63 26.56
CA GLU A 591 23.87 -22.45 26.22
C GLU A 591 24.50 -22.05 24.85
N TYR A 592 23.87 -21.16 24.11
CA TYR A 592 24.32 -20.68 22.80
C TYR A 592 24.30 -19.15 22.74
N ASN A 593 25.18 -18.59 21.95
CA ASN A 593 25.13 -17.15 21.63
C ASN A 593 24.05 -16.86 20.56
N ILE A 594 22.77 -17.09 20.95
CA ILE A 594 21.59 -17.02 20.08
C ILE A 594 21.54 -15.68 19.31
N LEU A 595 21.66 -14.56 20.01
CA LEU A 595 21.55 -13.23 19.37
C LEU A 595 22.76 -12.89 18.51
N GLY A 596 23.94 -13.37 18.88
CA GLY A 596 25.15 -13.24 18.05
C GLY A 596 24.98 -13.99 16.71
N MET A 597 24.55 -15.26 16.78
CA MET A 597 24.28 -16.07 15.59
C MET A 597 23.19 -15.46 14.71
N TYR A 598 22.06 -15.08 15.31
CA TYR A 598 20.95 -14.46 14.60
C TYR A 598 21.38 -13.17 13.87
N ASN A 599 22.12 -12.27 14.55
CA ASN A 599 22.61 -11.04 13.95
C ASN A 599 23.63 -11.28 12.83
N GLN A 600 24.44 -12.33 12.93
CA GLN A 600 25.38 -12.72 11.87
C GLN A 600 24.60 -13.15 10.61
N VAL A 601 23.57 -13.99 10.77
CA VAL A 601 22.71 -14.40 9.64
C VAL A 601 22.03 -13.21 9.00
N LEU A 602 21.42 -12.29 9.79
CA LEU A 602 20.76 -11.10 9.25
C LEU A 602 21.70 -10.18 8.46
N LYS A 603 23.01 -10.23 8.75
CA LYS A 603 24.06 -9.45 8.07
C LYS A 603 24.78 -10.22 6.98
N ASP A 604 24.28 -11.40 6.61
CA ASP A 604 24.92 -12.30 5.65
C ASP A 604 26.39 -12.60 6.01
N GLN A 605 26.64 -12.84 7.30
CA GLN A 605 27.96 -13.16 7.82
C GLN A 605 28.04 -14.65 8.20
N PRO A 606 29.18 -15.31 7.99
CA PRO A 606 29.36 -16.70 8.41
C PRO A 606 29.01 -16.89 9.90
N SER A 607 28.13 -17.83 10.19
CA SER A 607 27.69 -18.14 11.54
C SER A 607 28.21 -19.52 11.96
N SER A 608 28.68 -19.62 13.21
CA SER A 608 29.10 -20.90 13.82
C SER A 608 28.09 -21.29 14.89
N PHE A 609 27.40 -22.43 14.68
CA PHE A 609 26.36 -22.94 15.60
C PHE A 609 26.92 -23.74 16.81
N LYS A 610 28.13 -23.36 17.28
CA LYS A 610 28.75 -23.98 18.43
C LYS A 610 28.11 -23.51 19.74
N ARG A 611 28.14 -24.40 20.75
CA ARG A 611 27.75 -24.05 22.11
C ARG A 611 28.71 -23.02 22.68
N ILE A 612 28.20 -21.83 22.96
CA ILE A 612 28.90 -20.74 23.65
C ILE A 612 27.92 -20.17 24.65
N LYS A 613 28.09 -20.52 25.92
CA LYS A 613 27.22 -20.03 26.98
C LYS A 613 27.20 -18.50 27.00
N SER A 614 26.02 -17.90 27.01
CA SER A 614 25.84 -16.45 26.92
C SER A 614 24.77 -15.97 27.89
N LYS A 615 24.99 -14.79 28.46
CA LYS A 615 24.05 -14.09 29.33
C LYS A 615 23.54 -12.84 28.62
N TYR A 616 22.26 -12.59 28.73
CA TYR A 616 21.60 -11.45 28.12
C TYR A 616 20.84 -10.63 29.16
N ARG A 617 20.94 -9.30 29.06
CA ARG A 617 20.03 -8.38 29.70
C ARG A 617 19.08 -7.83 28.63
N ILE A 618 17.80 -8.06 28.79
CA ILE A 618 16.74 -7.59 27.91
C ILE A 618 16.18 -6.32 28.52
N ALA A 619 16.31 -5.21 27.78
CA ALA A 619 16.00 -3.85 28.24
C ALA A 619 14.50 -3.56 28.17
N ARG A 620 13.68 -4.24 28.97
CA ARG A 620 12.22 -4.07 29.03
C ARG A 620 11.82 -2.72 29.61
N SER A 621 12.59 -2.17 30.56
CA SER A 621 12.36 -0.87 31.19
C SER A 621 12.46 0.32 30.24
N THR A 622 13.10 0.14 29.06
CA THR A 622 13.30 1.22 28.08
C THR A 622 12.04 1.54 27.27
N GLN A 623 11.12 0.57 27.17
CA GLN A 623 9.85 0.71 26.45
C GLN A 623 8.76 -0.04 27.22
N THR A 624 7.88 0.71 27.89
CA THR A 624 6.84 0.15 28.75
C THR A 624 5.46 0.66 28.35
N TRP A 625 4.44 -0.20 28.45
CA TRP A 625 3.06 0.12 28.16
C TRP A 625 2.18 -0.19 29.38
N LYS A 626 1.34 0.77 29.75
CA LYS A 626 0.45 0.65 30.93
C LYS A 626 -0.88 -0.02 30.60
N ASP A 627 -1.21 -0.15 29.34
CA ASP A 627 -2.46 -0.74 28.86
C ASP A 627 -2.29 -1.38 27.47
N TRP A 628 -3.22 -2.27 27.12
CA TRP A 628 -3.25 -2.99 25.86
C TRP A 628 -3.50 -2.06 24.67
N GLN A 629 -4.30 -1.02 24.82
CA GLN A 629 -4.68 -0.12 23.73
C GLN A 629 -3.47 0.66 23.23
N THR A 630 -2.68 1.20 24.16
CA THR A 630 -1.43 1.90 23.85
C THR A 630 -0.42 0.94 23.20
N TRP A 631 -0.28 -0.27 23.73
CA TRP A 631 0.60 -1.29 23.17
C TRP A 631 0.17 -1.69 21.74
N CYS A 632 -1.12 -1.97 21.50
CA CYS A 632 -1.63 -2.28 20.17
C CYS A 632 -1.32 -1.17 19.17
N ARG A 633 -1.46 0.10 19.58
CA ARG A 633 -1.17 1.24 18.71
C ARG A 633 0.32 1.38 18.42
N GLU A 634 1.17 1.33 19.43
CA GLU A 634 2.59 1.64 19.29
C GLU A 634 3.41 0.46 18.79
N VAL A 635 3.13 -0.77 19.27
CA VAL A 635 3.89 -1.96 18.92
C VAL A 635 3.33 -2.62 17.67
N ILE A 636 2.02 -2.87 17.60
CA ILE A 636 1.43 -3.60 16.49
C ILE A 636 1.22 -2.65 15.29
N TRP A 637 0.40 -1.63 15.44
CA TRP A 637 0.06 -0.74 14.33
C TRP A 637 1.27 0.06 13.83
N TYR A 638 1.96 0.80 14.70
CA TYR A 638 3.11 1.63 14.28
C TYR A 638 4.40 0.82 14.09
N GLY A 639 4.51 -0.33 14.76
CA GLY A 639 5.65 -1.23 14.68
C GLY A 639 5.70 -2.08 13.40
N ASN A 640 4.55 -2.35 12.79
CA ASN A 640 4.40 -3.26 11.65
C ASN A 640 5.44 -3.00 10.53
N LYS A 641 5.50 -1.79 10.00
CA LYS A 641 6.42 -1.46 8.90
C LYS A 641 7.89 -1.44 9.30
N LYS A 642 8.17 -1.29 10.58
CA LYS A 642 9.54 -1.25 11.13
C LYS A 642 10.03 -2.63 11.60
N GLY A 643 9.12 -3.60 11.75
CA GLY A 643 9.41 -4.90 12.33
C GLY A 643 9.93 -4.79 13.77
N ASP A 644 9.45 -3.82 14.55
CA ASP A 644 9.95 -3.48 15.89
C ASP A 644 9.14 -4.15 17.01
N TYR A 645 9.05 -5.48 16.96
CA TYR A 645 8.29 -6.28 17.93
C TYR A 645 9.13 -6.85 19.08
N LEU A 646 10.46 -6.74 19.02
CA LEU A 646 11.37 -7.32 20.00
C LEU A 646 12.07 -6.22 20.81
N TYR A 647 12.25 -6.47 22.11
CA TYR A 647 13.05 -5.60 22.96
C TYR A 647 14.53 -5.62 22.53
N GLY A 648 15.22 -4.51 22.74
CA GLY A 648 16.67 -4.45 22.68
C GLY A 648 17.31 -5.31 23.75
N SER A 649 18.51 -5.84 23.47
CA SER A 649 19.26 -6.65 24.41
C SER A 649 20.76 -6.32 24.36
N ALA A 650 21.43 -6.53 25.47
CA ALA A 650 22.89 -6.43 25.57
C ALA A 650 23.47 -7.75 26.10
N SER A 651 24.57 -8.20 25.52
CA SER A 651 25.34 -9.32 26.09
C SER A 651 26.09 -8.85 27.34
N LEU A 652 25.93 -9.59 28.45
CA LEU A 652 26.61 -9.28 29.71
C LEU A 652 28.08 -9.75 29.74
N GLU A 653 28.52 -10.58 28.78
CA GLU A 653 29.90 -11.07 28.74
C GLU A 653 30.95 -9.99 28.51
N LYS A 654 30.59 -8.85 27.93
CA LYS A 654 31.50 -7.71 27.76
C LYS A 654 31.88 -6.98 29.07
N TYR A 655 31.15 -7.21 30.15
CA TYR A 655 31.43 -6.57 31.45
C TYR A 655 32.49 -7.31 32.28
N TYR A 656 32.75 -8.59 32.00
CA TYR A 656 33.72 -9.38 32.77
C TYR A 656 35.11 -9.48 32.14
N ALA A 657 35.30 -9.08 30.91
CA ALA A 657 36.61 -9.10 30.21
C ALA A 657 37.50 -7.86 30.51
N GLY A 658 37.08 -6.96 31.39
CA GLY A 658 37.77 -5.71 31.70
C GLY A 658 38.48 -5.65 33.07
N HIS A 659 38.44 -6.74 33.85
CA HIS A 659 39.07 -6.78 35.16
C HIS A 659 39.79 -8.14 35.40
N TYR A 660 40.81 -8.42 34.61
CA TYR A 660 41.91 -9.30 34.97
C TYR A 660 43.20 -8.74 34.40
#